data_999482b4957dc90bf3c549aa5ca69997
#
_entry.id   999482b4957dc90bf3c549aa5ca69997
#
_cell.length_a   1.000
_cell.length_b   1.000
_cell.length_c   1.000
_cell.angle_alpha   90.00
_cell.angle_beta   90.00
_cell.angle_gamma   90.00
#
_symmetry.space_group_name_H-M   'P 1'
#
loop_
_entity.id
_entity.type
_entity.pdbx_description
1 polymer ?
#
loop_
_entity_poly.entity_id
_entity_poly.type
_entity_poly.pdbx_seq_one_letter_code
_entity_poly.pdbx_strand_id
1 'polypeptide(L)'
;MKYGYFDDDNQEYIITDPKTPVRWINYIGTIAFGGFVDHTGGCLICKGDPALNRITKYMPQLPASSFNGSTLYLRTKQGSRYKVFSPFFVPTLDPYDSYECHVGLGYTRIVSEFYGIRSDVTIFVPTEGDRVLWDIQLSNLSRDTLKVDVIPVIEYTHPDALKQFTNADWVPQTMQSKRVENGDYSILIQYPFMLRDLRVNYFTSNYPASSFETDRKAFLGDNEYRTWANPLSLEGAELGCSEALRGDNIAALMHHVNLLPDGESTRLVLQLGQLEDLEAALPSIERYRQPETVDAAKKDLADFWQEYLSRCQVETPDGRMNAMLNVHNPRQCYITKNWSRYLSLYQLGYGDRGIGFRDSSQDVLGIMGNAPMEAKELIRMLLRVQKRDGSTMHQFNPITMIANEGDSRFEEEAPKYYSDDHLWIVLAVSAYLKETGDMDFLNEKVPFYDKDKDEQPIEDGSIREHLHRAIEFTRNDTGAHGLPLAGFADWNDSTNLRKGAESLFVANLYGRALLRMIELTQYMGDVDQAEAYLVYYDEMRQRVNQHAWDGDWYLRYFDADGTPLGSKTNTHVKIYANGQSWALLSGFAPPDRAQRALDSVYNHLNTPHGIKLSTPGFDGYDTDKGGVTTYPPGTKENSGIFLHTNPWVMIAETMLGNGDRAFQYYAQINPAAKNESIDQFECEPYVYPQNVLADEHPQFGLARNSWLTGTAAWVYHAAIKYILGIRPTYTGLLVDPCIPHAWDGFKVIREFRDARYEIVVNNPNHVSKGVECMLVDGVEIEDHIIPVHQDGKIHSVVVTLGE
;
A
#
# COMPACT_ATOMS: atom_id res chain seq x y z
N MET A 1 -2.28 21.22 -16.33
CA MET A 1 -2.63 20.11 -15.44
C MET A 1 -3.70 20.63 -14.50
N LYS A 2 -4.79 19.90 -14.33
CA LYS A 2 -5.99 20.48 -13.71
C LYS A 2 -5.91 20.57 -12.18
N TYR A 3 -5.34 19.55 -11.53
CA TYR A 3 -5.31 19.48 -10.05
C TYR A 3 -3.92 19.50 -9.46
N GLY A 4 -2.88 19.19 -10.22
CA GLY A 4 -1.52 19.16 -9.72
C GLY A 4 -0.51 18.64 -10.73
N TYR A 5 0.73 18.49 -10.28
CA TYR A 5 1.87 18.05 -11.10
C TYR A 5 2.91 17.30 -10.27
N PHE A 6 3.75 16.51 -10.96
CA PHE A 6 4.92 15.87 -10.36
C PHE A 6 6.06 16.87 -10.26
N ASP A 7 6.66 16.94 -9.08
CA ASP A 7 7.90 17.67 -8.81
C ASP A 7 9.00 16.63 -8.55
N ASP A 8 9.68 16.24 -9.63
CA ASP A 8 10.69 15.19 -9.57
C ASP A 8 11.95 15.64 -8.79
N ASP A 9 12.25 16.93 -8.76
CA ASP A 9 13.40 17.49 -8.04
C ASP A 9 13.23 17.35 -6.52
N ASN A 10 12.00 17.56 -6.02
CA ASN A 10 11.67 17.43 -4.61
C ASN A 10 11.03 16.08 -4.26
N GLN A 11 10.84 15.18 -5.24
CA GLN A 11 10.24 13.85 -5.06
C GLN A 11 8.80 13.92 -4.48
N GLU A 12 8.03 14.88 -4.94
CA GLU A 12 6.67 15.18 -4.47
C GLU A 12 5.66 15.13 -5.63
N TYR A 13 4.39 14.99 -5.26
CA TYR A 13 3.28 15.42 -6.12
C TYR A 13 2.63 16.65 -5.48
N ILE A 14 2.51 17.73 -6.23
CA ILE A 14 1.97 19.01 -5.73
C ILE A 14 0.54 19.18 -6.23
N ILE A 15 -0.42 19.24 -5.30
CA ILE A 15 -1.84 19.50 -5.59
C ILE A 15 -2.06 21.01 -5.52
N THR A 16 -2.50 21.63 -6.60
CA THR A 16 -2.70 23.08 -6.72
C THR A 16 -4.17 23.51 -6.66
N ASP A 17 -5.10 22.56 -6.75
CA ASP A 17 -6.53 22.79 -6.55
C ASP A 17 -7.07 21.81 -5.49
N PRO A 18 -7.51 22.30 -4.31
CA PRO A 18 -8.04 21.45 -3.25
C PRO A 18 -9.38 20.79 -3.58
N LYS A 19 -10.00 21.13 -4.71
CA LYS A 19 -11.27 20.57 -5.17
C LYS A 19 -11.07 19.35 -6.06
N THR A 20 -10.24 18.42 -5.62
CA THR A 20 -10.02 17.14 -6.32
C THR A 20 -11.31 16.33 -6.44
N PRO A 21 -11.43 15.41 -7.44
CA PRO A 21 -12.67 14.64 -7.66
C PRO A 21 -13.10 13.82 -6.44
N VAL A 22 -12.14 13.26 -5.71
CA VAL A 22 -12.31 12.57 -4.43
C VAL A 22 -11.22 13.04 -3.48
N ARG A 23 -11.31 12.71 -2.18
CA ARG A 23 -10.21 12.98 -1.26
C ARG A 23 -8.98 12.19 -1.65
N TRP A 24 -7.85 12.88 -1.73
CA TRP A 24 -6.53 12.29 -1.94
C TRP A 24 -5.77 12.30 -0.64
N ILE A 25 -5.13 11.20 -0.32
CA ILE A 25 -4.45 11.01 0.97
C ILE A 25 -2.95 10.78 0.80
N ASN A 26 -2.25 10.97 1.90
CA ASN A 26 -0.85 10.61 2.07
C ASN A 26 -0.64 9.94 3.42
N TYR A 27 0.07 8.81 3.43
CA TYR A 27 0.39 8.11 4.67
C TYR A 27 1.57 8.76 5.39
N ILE A 28 1.46 8.80 6.73
CA ILE A 28 2.51 9.25 7.65
C ILE A 28 2.70 8.22 8.76
N GLY A 29 3.95 7.99 9.17
CA GLY A 29 4.28 6.99 10.19
C GLY A 29 4.04 5.56 9.76
N THR A 30 3.87 4.68 10.73
CA THR A 30 3.71 3.23 10.55
C THR A 30 2.54 2.71 11.39
N ILE A 31 2.29 1.39 11.34
CA ILE A 31 1.28 0.74 12.20
C ILE A 31 1.57 0.93 13.70
N ALA A 32 2.82 1.12 14.10
CA ALA A 32 3.17 1.40 15.50
C ALA A 32 2.56 2.72 15.99
N PHE A 33 2.64 3.77 15.17
CA PHE A 33 1.97 5.06 15.33
C PHE A 33 1.93 5.78 13.97
N GLY A 34 0.75 6.14 13.51
CA GLY A 34 0.60 6.84 12.23
C GLY A 34 -0.82 6.79 11.69
N GLY A 35 -0.91 6.89 10.38
CA GLY A 35 -2.17 6.90 9.64
C GLY A 35 -2.03 7.63 8.33
N PHE A 36 -3.02 8.48 8.00
CA PHE A 36 -2.95 9.31 6.79
C PHE A 36 -3.50 10.72 7.03
N VAL A 37 -3.05 11.63 6.19
CA VAL A 37 -3.55 13.01 6.09
C VAL A 37 -4.14 13.19 4.70
N ASP A 38 -5.34 13.77 4.60
CA ASP A 38 -5.88 14.14 3.30
C ASP A 38 -5.34 15.49 2.82
N HIS A 39 -5.51 15.78 1.55
CA HIS A 39 -4.96 16.98 0.92
C HIS A 39 -5.54 18.30 1.45
N THR A 40 -6.54 18.25 2.32
CA THR A 40 -7.15 19.40 3.01
C THR A 40 -6.92 19.38 4.52
N GLY A 41 -5.91 18.62 4.97
CA GLY A 41 -5.44 18.60 6.36
C GLY A 41 -6.26 17.75 7.32
N GLY A 42 -7.33 17.10 6.85
CA GLY A 42 -8.04 16.10 7.66
C GLY A 42 -7.15 14.89 7.92
N CYS A 43 -7.14 14.35 9.16
CA CYS A 43 -6.26 13.24 9.49
C CYS A 43 -6.95 12.10 10.22
N LEU A 44 -6.62 10.85 9.83
CA LEU A 44 -6.89 9.66 10.59
C LEU A 44 -5.58 9.19 11.22
N ILE A 45 -5.51 9.22 12.54
CA ILE A 45 -4.35 8.80 13.32
C ILE A 45 -4.74 7.68 14.26
N CYS A 46 -3.87 6.68 14.36
CA CYS A 46 -4.03 5.52 15.24
C CYS A 46 -2.68 5.06 15.80
N LYS A 47 -2.73 4.25 16.85
CA LYS A 47 -1.59 3.55 17.40
C LYS A 47 -1.89 2.05 17.36
N GLY A 48 -1.18 1.30 16.55
CA GLY A 48 -1.51 -0.10 16.30
C GLY A 48 -2.78 -0.26 15.47
N ASP A 49 -3.77 -0.97 15.98
CA ASP A 49 -5.00 -1.27 15.24
C ASP A 49 -5.91 -0.04 15.06
N PRO A 50 -6.16 0.41 13.83
CA PRO A 50 -7.03 1.56 13.56
C PRO A 50 -8.51 1.32 13.88
N ALA A 51 -8.95 0.09 14.08
CA ALA A 51 -10.29 -0.22 14.57
C ALA A 51 -10.41 -0.12 16.09
N LEU A 52 -9.33 -0.50 16.82
CA LEU A 52 -9.34 -0.69 18.26
C LEU A 52 -8.54 0.38 19.02
N ASN A 53 -7.74 1.18 18.34
CA ASN A 53 -6.98 2.28 18.96
C ASN A 53 -6.82 3.48 18.02
N ARG A 54 -7.95 4.02 17.58
CA ARG A 54 -8.00 5.25 16.78
C ARG A 54 -7.98 6.47 17.69
N ILE A 55 -7.29 7.51 17.26
CA ILE A 55 -7.14 8.76 18.02
C ILE A 55 -8.06 9.84 17.46
N THR A 56 -8.05 10.08 16.15
CA THR A 56 -8.85 11.12 15.51
C THR A 56 -10.11 10.58 14.85
N LYS A 57 -11.19 11.36 14.89
CA LYS A 57 -12.49 10.99 14.30
C LYS A 57 -12.53 11.36 12.81
N TYR A 58 -12.10 10.40 11.99
CA TYR A 58 -12.12 10.53 10.53
C TYR A 58 -13.21 9.65 9.92
N MET A 59 -14.10 10.25 9.13
CA MET A 59 -15.25 9.61 8.49
C MET A 59 -15.19 9.78 6.97
N PRO A 60 -14.65 8.80 6.22
CA PRO A 60 -14.48 8.91 4.76
C PRO A 60 -15.77 9.15 3.99
N GLN A 61 -16.92 8.76 4.56
CA GLN A 61 -18.25 8.90 3.96
C GLN A 61 -18.76 10.34 3.97
N LEU A 62 -18.16 11.24 4.76
CA LEU A 62 -18.53 12.65 4.75
C LEU A 62 -18.12 13.33 3.43
N PRO A 63 -18.88 14.33 2.95
CA PRO A 63 -18.48 15.14 1.80
C PRO A 63 -17.06 15.70 1.95
N ALA A 64 -16.33 15.83 0.85
CA ALA A 64 -14.95 16.33 0.87
C ALA A 64 -14.82 17.76 1.47
N SER A 65 -15.91 18.53 1.43
CA SER A 65 -16.00 19.87 2.04
C SER A 65 -16.19 19.87 3.58
N SER A 66 -16.40 18.71 4.19
CA SER A 66 -16.65 18.59 5.63
C SER A 66 -15.34 18.43 6.41
N PHE A 67 -15.30 19.03 7.60
CA PHE A 67 -14.27 18.77 8.60
C PHE A 67 -14.11 17.27 8.85
N ASN A 68 -12.88 16.81 9.01
CA ASN A 68 -12.63 15.38 9.18
C ASN A 68 -11.39 15.09 10.05
N GLY A 69 -11.60 15.00 11.34
CA GLY A 69 -10.60 14.65 12.34
C GLY A 69 -9.72 15.80 12.80
N SER A 70 -9.31 16.70 11.91
CA SER A 70 -8.46 17.86 12.24
C SER A 70 -8.64 19.02 11.28
N THR A 71 -8.34 20.22 11.75
CA THR A 71 -8.19 21.42 10.92
C THR A 71 -7.40 22.50 11.67
N LEU A 72 -7.00 23.53 10.95
CA LEU A 72 -6.43 24.77 11.48
C LEU A 72 -7.33 25.93 11.11
N TYR A 73 -7.81 26.69 12.08
CA TYR A 73 -8.45 27.98 11.82
C TYR A 73 -7.46 29.10 12.03
N LEU A 74 -7.50 30.07 11.14
CA LEU A 74 -6.92 31.38 11.32
C LEU A 74 -8.03 32.41 11.43
N ARG A 75 -7.83 33.40 12.27
CA ARG A 75 -8.82 34.42 12.54
C ARG A 75 -8.18 35.78 12.63
N THR A 76 -8.72 36.77 11.89
CA THR A 76 -8.31 38.14 11.92
C THR A 76 -9.48 39.05 12.27
N LYS A 77 -9.22 40.16 12.96
CA LYS A 77 -10.27 41.10 13.31
C LYS A 77 -10.51 42.08 12.16
N GLN A 78 -11.75 42.15 11.67
CA GLN A 78 -12.19 43.08 10.64
C GLN A 78 -13.29 43.99 11.22
N GLY A 79 -12.91 45.19 11.63
CA GLY A 79 -13.80 46.11 12.34
C GLY A 79 -14.23 45.56 13.71
N SER A 80 -15.54 45.32 13.90
CA SER A 80 -16.08 44.72 15.12
C SER A 80 -16.27 43.20 15.05
N ARG A 81 -15.98 42.55 13.91
CA ARG A 81 -16.19 41.14 13.69
C ARG A 81 -14.87 40.44 13.43
N TYR A 82 -14.86 39.13 13.62
CA TYR A 82 -13.75 38.27 13.22
C TYR A 82 -14.04 37.68 11.84
N LYS A 83 -13.04 37.65 10.97
CA LYS A 83 -13.00 36.83 9.78
C LYS A 83 -12.27 35.55 10.12
N VAL A 84 -12.98 34.45 10.08
CA VAL A 84 -12.45 33.08 10.31
C VAL A 84 -12.28 32.39 8.98
N PHE A 85 -11.16 31.72 8.78
CA PHE A 85 -10.90 30.91 7.60
C PHE A 85 -9.94 29.74 7.95
N SER A 86 -9.87 28.72 7.10
CA SER A 86 -8.90 27.64 7.24
C SER A 86 -7.85 27.70 6.14
N PRO A 87 -6.55 27.72 6.49
CA PRO A 87 -5.48 27.61 5.49
C PRO A 87 -5.46 26.25 4.77
N PHE A 88 -6.19 25.28 5.29
CA PHE A 88 -6.38 23.97 4.64
C PHE A 88 -7.55 23.97 3.65
N PHE A 89 -8.22 25.10 3.42
CA PHE A 89 -9.43 25.26 2.65
C PHE A 89 -10.68 24.69 3.35
N VAL A 90 -10.64 23.48 3.82
CA VAL A 90 -11.74 22.82 4.57
C VAL A 90 -11.58 23.13 6.08
N PRO A 91 -12.67 23.43 6.81
CA PRO A 91 -14.09 23.37 6.42
C PRO A 91 -14.70 24.71 5.97
N THR A 92 -13.94 25.80 5.94
CA THR A 92 -14.51 27.15 5.72
C THR A 92 -14.78 27.45 4.24
N LEU A 93 -14.08 26.80 3.34
CA LEU A 93 -14.20 26.89 1.88
C LEU A 93 -14.03 28.32 1.33
N ASP A 94 -13.25 29.13 2.05
CA ASP A 94 -12.93 30.49 1.64
C ASP A 94 -12.14 30.51 0.31
N PRO A 95 -12.29 31.54 -0.51
CA PRO A 95 -11.43 31.75 -1.67
C PRO A 95 -9.99 31.99 -1.20
N TYR A 96 -9.05 31.35 -1.87
CA TYR A 96 -7.61 31.44 -1.63
C TYR A 96 -6.91 32.22 -2.75
N ASP A 97 -5.80 32.88 -2.41
CA ASP A 97 -4.93 33.55 -3.38
C ASP A 97 -3.99 32.51 -4.04
N SER A 98 -3.44 31.57 -3.24
CA SER A 98 -2.71 30.40 -3.71
C SER A 98 -2.95 29.21 -2.79
N TYR A 99 -2.82 28.01 -3.34
CA TYR A 99 -2.94 26.74 -2.60
C TYR A 99 -2.03 25.69 -3.20
N GLU A 100 -1.20 25.08 -2.37
CA GLU A 100 -0.37 23.91 -2.71
C GLU A 100 -0.43 22.92 -1.57
N CYS A 101 -0.75 21.66 -1.91
CA CYS A 101 -0.56 20.55 -0.99
C CYS A 101 0.52 19.62 -1.56
N HIS A 102 1.65 19.57 -0.89
CA HIS A 102 2.81 18.76 -1.20
C HIS A 102 2.62 17.38 -0.60
N VAL A 103 2.45 16.39 -1.46
CA VAL A 103 2.36 14.97 -1.08
C VAL A 103 3.78 14.42 -1.04
N GLY A 104 4.45 14.62 0.09
CA GLY A 104 5.86 14.28 0.28
C GLY A 104 6.06 12.87 0.85
N LEU A 105 7.31 12.51 1.02
CA LEU A 105 7.76 11.21 1.52
C LEU A 105 7.60 11.15 3.06
N GLY A 106 6.47 10.60 3.50
CA GLY A 106 6.12 10.48 4.93
C GLY A 106 5.65 11.79 5.59
N TYR A 107 5.37 12.82 4.82
CA TYR A 107 4.78 14.07 5.28
C TYR A 107 3.77 14.64 4.29
N THR A 108 2.83 15.43 4.79
CA THR A 108 1.96 16.28 3.98
C THR A 108 2.24 17.73 4.36
N ARG A 109 2.56 18.57 3.37
CA ARG A 109 2.82 19.99 3.59
C ARG A 109 1.81 20.82 2.80
N ILE A 110 1.07 21.69 3.51
CA ILE A 110 0.07 22.59 2.89
C ILE A 110 0.58 24.00 2.97
N VAL A 111 0.80 24.61 1.80
CA VAL A 111 1.20 26.00 1.65
C VAL A 111 0.05 26.76 1.01
N SER A 112 -0.43 27.80 1.67
CA SER A 112 -1.57 28.55 1.16
C SER A 112 -1.50 30.04 1.52
N GLU A 113 -2.17 30.86 0.71
CA GLU A 113 -2.26 32.30 0.91
C GLU A 113 -3.72 32.73 0.96
N PHE A 114 -4.11 33.35 2.07
CA PHE A 114 -5.44 33.86 2.34
C PHE A 114 -5.34 35.22 3.02
N TYR A 115 -6.03 36.21 2.53
CA TYR A 115 -6.17 37.49 3.21
C TYR A 115 -4.84 38.19 3.62
N GLY A 116 -3.80 38.02 2.80
CA GLY A 116 -2.47 38.56 3.06
C GLY A 116 -1.64 37.79 4.09
N ILE A 117 -2.06 36.56 4.45
CA ILE A 117 -1.32 35.63 5.32
C ILE A 117 -0.89 34.44 4.48
N ARG A 118 0.40 34.12 4.47
CA ARG A 118 0.95 32.87 3.99
C ARG A 118 1.08 31.90 5.15
N SER A 119 0.50 30.74 4.98
CA SER A 119 0.59 29.61 5.90
C SER A 119 1.36 28.46 5.24
N ASP A 120 2.32 27.91 5.95
CA ASP A 120 3.12 26.75 5.54
C ASP A 120 3.08 25.73 6.69
N VAL A 121 2.37 24.65 6.50
CA VAL A 121 2.13 23.63 7.54
C VAL A 121 2.59 22.28 7.07
N THR A 122 3.61 21.73 7.75
CA THR A 122 4.09 20.37 7.52
C THR A 122 3.57 19.43 8.60
N ILE A 123 2.86 18.39 8.21
CA ILE A 123 2.28 17.35 9.09
C ILE A 123 3.02 16.04 8.84
N PHE A 124 3.65 15.47 9.88
CA PHE A 124 4.42 14.26 9.77
C PHE A 124 4.54 13.51 11.10
N VAL A 125 4.99 12.27 11.04
CA VAL A 125 5.37 11.45 12.21
C VAL A 125 6.89 11.29 12.21
N PRO A 126 7.59 11.61 13.31
CA PRO A 126 9.02 11.34 13.43
C PRO A 126 9.33 9.84 13.25
N THR A 127 10.55 9.51 12.85
CA THR A 127 10.99 8.12 12.71
C THR A 127 10.89 7.31 14.01
N GLU A 128 10.96 7.97 15.17
CA GLU A 128 10.69 7.38 16.50
C GLU A 128 9.23 6.91 16.67
N GLY A 129 8.29 7.48 15.90
CA GLY A 129 6.92 6.97 15.70
C GLY A 129 5.99 6.98 16.90
N ASP A 130 5.96 8.08 17.69
CA ASP A 130 5.12 8.17 18.91
C ASP A 130 4.12 9.35 18.91
N ARG A 131 4.21 10.22 17.91
CA ARG A 131 3.38 11.43 17.78
C ARG A 131 3.29 11.93 16.36
N VAL A 132 2.23 12.70 16.07
CA VAL A 132 2.16 13.57 14.90
C VAL A 132 2.66 14.96 15.30
N LEU A 133 3.48 15.54 14.46
CA LEU A 133 3.92 16.92 14.56
C LEU A 133 3.25 17.75 13.46
N TRP A 134 2.80 18.96 13.83
CA TRP A 134 2.44 20.00 12.90
C TRP A 134 3.45 21.12 13.07
N ASP A 135 4.26 21.37 12.06
CA ASP A 135 5.19 22.48 12.01
C ASP A 135 4.56 23.60 11.19
N ILE A 136 4.10 24.63 11.86
CA ILE A 136 3.33 25.74 11.29
C ILE A 136 4.23 26.97 11.19
N GLN A 137 4.36 27.53 10.00
CA GLN A 137 5.01 28.81 9.76
C GLN A 137 4.01 29.79 9.15
N LEU A 138 3.85 30.94 9.78
CA LEU A 138 2.95 32.01 9.33
C LEU A 138 3.74 33.25 8.97
N SER A 139 3.52 33.77 7.77
CA SER A 139 4.15 34.99 7.28
C SER A 139 3.11 36.00 6.88
N ASN A 140 3.42 37.29 7.10
CA ASN A 140 2.59 38.42 6.72
C ASN A 140 3.02 38.94 5.35
N LEU A 141 2.13 38.89 4.38
CA LEU A 141 2.36 39.38 3.02
C LEU A 141 1.89 40.88 2.85
N SER A 142 1.32 41.47 3.92
CA SER A 142 0.85 42.85 3.92
C SER A 142 1.92 43.79 4.46
N ARG A 143 1.66 45.08 4.33
CA ARG A 143 2.56 46.14 4.83
C ARG A 143 2.31 46.52 6.30
N ASP A 144 1.21 46.08 6.86
CA ASP A 144 0.81 46.41 8.23
C ASP A 144 0.95 45.16 9.12
N THR A 145 1.23 45.38 10.42
CA THR A 145 1.22 44.26 11.40
C THR A 145 -0.16 43.63 11.49
N LEU A 146 -0.25 42.34 11.29
CA LEU A 146 -1.48 41.57 11.41
C LEU A 146 -1.57 40.89 12.78
N LYS A 147 -2.70 41.05 13.44
CA LYS A 147 -3.05 40.26 14.62
C LYS A 147 -3.87 39.06 14.17
N VAL A 148 -3.34 37.87 14.40
CA VAL A 148 -3.92 36.63 13.95
C VAL A 148 -4.10 35.71 15.13
N ASP A 149 -5.29 35.14 15.30
CA ASP A 149 -5.52 34.05 16.22
C ASP A 149 -5.34 32.75 15.46
N VAL A 150 -4.52 31.88 15.98
CA VAL A 150 -4.20 30.55 15.42
C VAL A 150 -4.89 29.51 16.27
N ILE A 151 -5.84 28.78 15.69
CA ILE A 151 -6.70 27.85 16.43
C ILE A 151 -6.65 26.46 15.76
N PRO A 152 -5.66 25.62 16.11
CA PRO A 152 -5.66 24.21 15.72
C PRO A 152 -6.75 23.45 16.46
N VAL A 153 -7.42 22.54 15.75
CA VAL A 153 -8.52 21.71 16.31
C VAL A 153 -8.36 20.26 15.90
N ILE A 154 -8.42 19.39 16.88
CA ILE A 154 -8.51 17.93 16.70
C ILE A 154 -9.84 17.45 17.26
N GLU A 155 -10.59 16.65 16.50
CA GLU A 155 -11.73 15.88 17.04
C GLU A 155 -11.26 14.47 17.40
N TYR A 156 -11.35 14.14 18.68
CA TYR A 156 -11.02 12.82 19.17
C TYR A 156 -12.15 11.81 18.90
N THR A 157 -11.79 10.53 18.84
CA THR A 157 -12.74 9.43 18.80
C THR A 157 -12.55 8.52 20.02
N HIS A 158 -13.50 7.64 20.27
CA HIS A 158 -13.28 6.50 21.15
C HIS A 158 -12.24 5.57 20.49
N PRO A 159 -11.31 4.95 21.26
CA PRO A 159 -10.33 4.04 20.68
C PRO A 159 -10.98 2.96 19.80
N ASP A 160 -12.01 2.29 20.29
CA ASP A 160 -12.82 1.36 19.48
C ASP A 160 -13.82 2.14 18.62
N ALA A 161 -13.42 2.41 17.39
CA ALA A 161 -14.20 3.21 16.45
C ALA A 161 -15.51 2.52 16.02
N LEU A 162 -15.51 1.20 15.88
CA LEU A 162 -16.72 0.45 15.53
C LEU A 162 -17.74 0.49 16.68
N LYS A 163 -17.26 0.32 17.91
CA LYS A 163 -18.11 0.42 19.09
C LYS A 163 -18.73 1.81 19.24
N GLN A 164 -17.97 2.87 18.99
CA GLN A 164 -18.51 4.24 18.98
C GLN A 164 -19.57 4.41 17.89
N PHE A 165 -19.36 3.88 16.70
CA PHE A 165 -20.31 3.98 15.60
C PHE A 165 -21.64 3.27 15.90
N THR A 166 -21.59 2.08 16.51
CA THR A 166 -22.77 1.27 16.83
C THR A 166 -23.47 1.69 18.13
N ASN A 167 -22.76 2.40 19.03
CA ASN A 167 -23.29 2.89 20.33
C ASN A 167 -23.04 4.39 20.47
N ALA A 168 -23.58 5.18 19.55
CA ALA A 168 -23.26 6.59 19.35
C ALA A 168 -23.56 7.50 20.54
N ASP A 169 -24.57 7.20 21.36
CA ASP A 169 -24.90 7.97 22.57
C ASP A 169 -24.09 7.47 23.78
N TRP A 170 -24.05 6.18 24.00
CA TRP A 170 -23.50 5.61 25.24
C TRP A 170 -21.98 5.68 25.32
N VAL A 171 -21.27 5.33 24.23
CA VAL A 171 -19.80 5.23 24.22
C VAL A 171 -19.10 6.57 24.44
N PRO A 172 -19.50 7.68 23.82
CA PRO A 172 -18.88 8.98 24.11
C PRO A 172 -18.97 9.42 25.58
N GLN A 173 -19.99 8.95 26.32
CA GLN A 173 -20.12 9.27 27.73
C GLN A 173 -19.03 8.66 28.60
N THR A 174 -18.25 7.70 28.10
CA THR A 174 -17.14 7.08 28.83
C THR A 174 -15.81 7.81 28.64
N MET A 175 -15.76 8.82 27.79
CA MET A 175 -14.56 9.60 27.50
C MET A 175 -14.64 10.97 28.17
N GLN A 176 -13.51 11.40 28.72
CA GLN A 176 -13.34 12.71 29.34
C GLN A 176 -12.16 13.44 28.75
N SER A 177 -12.18 14.77 28.81
CA SER A 177 -11.04 15.60 28.44
C SER A 177 -10.90 16.79 29.38
N LYS A 178 -9.65 17.18 29.60
CA LYS A 178 -9.29 18.30 30.46
C LYS A 178 -8.00 18.95 30.04
N ARG A 179 -7.72 20.13 30.58
CA ARG A 179 -6.43 20.79 30.49
C ARG A 179 -5.54 20.36 31.67
N VAL A 180 -4.27 20.09 31.35
CA VAL A 180 -3.18 19.95 32.32
C VAL A 180 -2.19 21.06 32.07
N GLU A 181 -1.87 21.83 33.11
CA GLU A 181 -0.86 22.88 33.04
C GLU A 181 0.52 22.30 33.37
N ASN A 182 1.51 22.63 32.56
CA ASN A 182 2.90 22.29 32.83
C ASN A 182 3.81 23.48 32.58
N GLY A 183 4.14 24.21 33.66
CA GLY A 183 4.91 25.44 33.56
C GLY A 183 4.18 26.53 32.75
N ASP A 184 4.73 26.85 31.57
CA ASP A 184 4.24 27.93 30.68
C ASP A 184 3.35 27.46 29.54
N TYR A 185 3.02 26.15 29.49
CA TYR A 185 2.19 25.60 28.43
C TYR A 185 1.10 24.65 28.92
N SER A 186 0.09 24.47 28.08
CA SER A 186 -1.06 23.60 28.34
C SER A 186 -0.98 22.33 27.52
N ILE A 187 -1.39 21.24 28.15
CA ILE A 187 -1.59 19.94 27.50
C ILE A 187 -3.08 19.61 27.60
N LEU A 188 -3.76 19.47 26.48
CA LEU A 188 -5.13 18.98 26.45
C LEU A 188 -5.10 17.46 26.34
N ILE A 189 -5.72 16.78 27.31
CA ILE A 189 -5.77 15.33 27.35
C ILE A 189 -7.19 14.82 27.17
N GLN A 190 -7.30 13.71 26.43
CA GLN A 190 -8.52 12.89 26.39
C GLN A 190 -8.19 11.51 26.97
N TYR A 191 -9.03 11.03 27.85
CA TYR A 191 -8.82 9.77 28.57
C TYR A 191 -10.14 9.07 28.86
N PRO A 192 -10.14 7.71 28.93
CA PRO A 192 -11.33 6.96 29.35
C PRO A 192 -11.55 7.09 30.86
N PHE A 193 -12.81 7.19 31.26
CA PHE A 193 -13.16 7.21 32.68
C PHE A 193 -12.82 5.89 33.42
N MET A 194 -12.72 4.79 32.65
CA MET A 194 -12.44 3.47 33.21
C MET A 194 -10.98 3.31 33.60
N LEU A 195 -10.69 3.00 34.85
CA LEU A 195 -9.33 2.80 35.39
C LEU A 195 -8.54 1.63 34.75
N ARG A 196 -9.18 0.79 33.94
CA ARG A 196 -8.52 -0.33 33.25
C ARG A 196 -7.81 0.08 31.98
N ASP A 197 -8.18 1.20 31.40
CA ASP A 197 -7.57 1.72 30.17
C ASP A 197 -6.70 2.92 30.56
N LEU A 198 -5.40 2.77 30.39
CA LEU A 198 -4.41 3.79 30.72
C LEU A 198 -4.09 4.69 29.52
N ARG A 199 -4.74 4.47 28.35
CA ARG A 199 -4.46 5.26 27.15
C ARG A 199 -4.94 6.69 27.31
N VAL A 200 -4.02 7.62 27.16
CA VAL A 200 -4.27 9.06 27.23
C VAL A 200 -3.83 9.69 25.91
N ASN A 201 -4.77 10.22 25.14
CA ASN A 201 -4.46 11.07 24.00
C ASN A 201 -4.10 12.45 24.50
N TYR A 202 -3.08 13.09 23.91
CA TYR A 202 -2.66 14.44 24.28
C TYR A 202 -2.49 15.32 23.07
N PHE A 203 -2.74 16.62 23.26
CA PHE A 203 -2.53 17.65 22.28
C PHE A 203 -1.90 18.87 22.95
N THR A 204 -0.81 19.41 22.39
CA THR A 204 -0.10 20.55 22.98
C THR A 204 0.61 21.37 21.92
N SER A 205 1.07 22.56 22.31
CA SER A 205 1.80 23.51 21.47
C SER A 205 3.04 24.04 22.19
N ASN A 206 4.07 24.42 21.42
CA ASN A 206 5.21 25.17 21.94
C ASN A 206 4.93 26.64 22.16
N TYR A 207 3.81 27.16 21.64
CA TYR A 207 3.42 28.56 21.71
C TYR A 207 2.39 28.78 22.83
N PRO A 208 2.43 29.90 23.60
CA PRO A 208 1.47 30.16 24.66
C PRO A 208 0.03 30.17 24.14
N ALA A 209 -0.85 29.43 24.80
CA ALA A 209 -2.27 29.43 24.52
C ALA A 209 -2.99 30.42 25.44
N SER A 210 -3.80 31.33 24.86
CA SER A 210 -4.63 32.26 25.63
C SER A 210 -5.85 31.58 26.21
N SER A 211 -6.43 30.63 25.47
CA SER A 211 -7.63 29.90 25.87
C SER A 211 -7.68 28.54 25.19
N PHE A 212 -8.61 27.68 25.59
CA PHE A 212 -8.77 26.33 25.07
C PHE A 212 -10.24 25.91 25.04
N GLU A 213 -10.53 24.81 24.34
CA GLU A 213 -11.83 24.13 24.41
C GLU A 213 -11.63 22.61 24.26
N THR A 214 -12.34 21.82 25.06
CA THR A 214 -12.30 20.37 24.97
C THR A 214 -13.65 19.73 24.72
N ASP A 215 -14.74 20.50 24.78
CA ASP A 215 -16.10 20.08 24.53
C ASP A 215 -16.55 20.48 23.13
N ARG A 216 -16.85 19.51 22.26
CA ARG A 216 -17.33 19.77 20.90
C ARG A 216 -18.60 20.61 20.88
N LYS A 217 -19.53 20.32 21.81
CA LYS A 217 -20.81 21.03 21.89
C LYS A 217 -20.61 22.51 22.27
N ALA A 218 -19.73 22.76 23.24
CA ALA A 218 -19.38 24.12 23.62
C ALA A 218 -18.68 24.85 22.46
N PHE A 219 -17.80 24.17 21.73
CA PHE A 219 -17.09 24.75 20.59
C PHE A 219 -18.04 25.10 19.43
N LEU A 220 -18.88 24.17 19.00
CA LEU A 220 -19.84 24.39 17.92
C LEU A 220 -20.99 25.30 18.35
N GLY A 221 -21.44 25.22 19.61
CA GLY A 221 -22.48 26.07 20.22
C GLY A 221 -23.91 25.68 19.84
N ASP A 222 -24.86 26.30 20.55
CA ASP A 222 -26.32 26.20 20.30
C ASP A 222 -26.85 24.78 20.07
N ASN A 223 -26.46 23.84 20.93
CA ASN A 223 -26.79 22.40 20.79
C ASN A 223 -26.25 21.76 19.49
N GLU A 224 -25.11 22.25 18.99
CA GLU A 224 -24.47 21.78 17.76
C GLU A 224 -25.25 22.13 16.48
N TYR A 225 -26.08 23.16 16.51
CA TYR A 225 -26.75 23.67 15.30
C TYR A 225 -25.85 24.56 14.43
N ARG A 226 -24.63 24.86 14.89
CA ARG A 226 -23.55 25.41 14.07
C ARG A 226 -22.74 24.27 13.44
N THR A 227 -21.99 24.62 12.42
CA THR A 227 -21.13 23.65 11.69
C THR A 227 -19.67 23.96 11.96
N TRP A 228 -18.82 23.04 11.58
CA TRP A 228 -17.37 23.22 11.59
C TRP A 228 -16.90 24.40 10.70
N ALA A 229 -17.70 24.81 9.72
CA ALA A 229 -17.38 25.97 8.90
C ALA A 229 -17.59 27.30 9.66
N ASN A 230 -18.41 27.33 10.70
CA ASN A 230 -18.74 28.52 11.48
C ASN A 230 -19.00 28.22 12.96
N PRO A 231 -18.04 27.70 13.72
CA PRO A 231 -18.20 27.40 15.14
C PRO A 231 -18.53 28.66 15.96
N LEU A 232 -19.43 28.56 16.92
CA LEU A 232 -19.85 29.68 17.76
C LEU A 232 -18.68 30.24 18.60
N SER A 233 -17.83 29.35 19.14
CA SER A 233 -16.68 29.77 19.96
C SER A 233 -15.72 30.71 19.24
N LEU A 234 -15.69 30.67 17.88
CA LEU A 234 -14.82 31.56 17.11
C LEU A 234 -15.39 32.97 16.90
N GLU A 235 -16.61 33.24 17.37
CA GLU A 235 -17.17 34.59 17.39
C GLU A 235 -16.75 35.38 18.67
N GLY A 236 -16.41 34.67 19.77
CA GLY A 236 -15.93 35.25 21.02
C GLY A 236 -14.49 35.79 20.96
N ALA A 237 -14.09 36.59 21.95
CA ALA A 237 -12.68 37.02 22.05
C ALA A 237 -11.75 35.82 22.35
N GLU A 238 -12.19 34.94 23.22
CA GLU A 238 -11.48 33.72 23.68
C GLU A 238 -12.37 32.48 23.50
N LEU A 239 -11.79 31.31 23.54
CA LEU A 239 -12.53 30.04 23.66
C LEU A 239 -13.13 29.88 25.06
N GLY A 240 -14.11 28.99 25.22
CA GLY A 240 -14.89 28.84 26.43
C GLY A 240 -14.17 28.27 27.65
N CYS A 241 -13.01 27.68 27.47
CA CYS A 241 -12.23 27.00 28.50
C CYS A 241 -13.01 25.88 29.23
N SER A 242 -13.87 25.17 28.49
CA SER A 242 -14.66 24.07 29.03
C SER A 242 -13.85 22.79 29.08
N GLU A 243 -14.07 21.98 30.12
CA GLU A 243 -13.57 20.62 30.24
C GLU A 243 -14.72 19.63 30.03
N ALA A 244 -14.59 18.74 29.05
CA ALA A 244 -15.64 17.78 28.75
C ALA A 244 -15.58 16.58 29.70
N LEU A 245 -16.53 16.50 30.58
CA LEU A 245 -16.69 15.36 31.52
C LEU A 245 -17.40 14.16 30.87
N ARG A 246 -17.94 14.33 29.67
CA ARG A 246 -18.57 13.30 28.83
C ARG A 246 -18.82 13.85 27.43
N GLY A 247 -19.20 13.00 26.50
CA GLY A 247 -19.59 13.39 25.16
C GLY A 247 -18.45 13.34 24.16
N ASP A 248 -18.63 13.99 23.01
CA ASP A 248 -17.61 14.05 21.98
C ASP A 248 -16.55 15.08 22.37
N ASN A 249 -15.32 14.63 22.46
CA ASN A 249 -14.20 15.42 22.91
C ASN A 249 -13.43 16.01 21.73
N ILE A 250 -12.91 17.21 21.93
CA ILE A 250 -11.99 17.86 21.01
C ILE A 250 -10.74 18.34 21.75
N ALA A 251 -9.74 18.77 21.02
CA ALA A 251 -8.67 19.61 21.53
C ALA A 251 -8.57 20.84 20.64
N ALA A 252 -8.88 22.00 21.17
CA ALA A 252 -8.70 23.28 20.52
C ALA A 252 -7.87 24.20 21.43
N LEU A 253 -6.81 24.78 20.89
CA LEU A 253 -5.99 25.78 21.54
C LEU A 253 -6.11 27.10 20.77
N MET A 254 -6.13 28.25 21.45
CA MET A 254 -6.08 29.56 20.81
C MET A 254 -4.76 30.24 21.15
N HIS A 255 -4.07 30.68 20.10
CA HIS A 255 -2.81 31.42 20.21
C HIS A 255 -2.96 32.79 19.57
N HIS A 256 -2.63 33.86 20.31
CA HIS A 256 -2.58 35.23 19.77
C HIS A 256 -1.21 35.52 19.18
N VAL A 257 -1.14 35.72 17.88
CA VAL A 257 0.10 35.93 17.14
C VAL A 257 0.09 37.31 16.51
N ASN A 258 1.19 38.04 16.64
CA ASN A 258 1.43 39.27 15.92
C ASN A 258 2.39 39.02 14.76
N LEU A 259 1.88 39.02 13.53
CA LEU A 259 2.68 38.84 12.33
C LEU A 259 3.20 40.23 11.86
N LEU A 260 4.50 40.41 11.92
CA LEU A 260 5.16 41.63 11.46
C LEU A 260 5.17 41.68 9.92
N PRO A 261 5.13 42.87 9.30
CA PRO A 261 5.29 43.03 7.87
C PRO A 261 6.70 42.62 7.43
N ASP A 262 6.88 42.46 6.12
CA ASP A 262 8.17 42.14 5.47
C ASP A 262 8.74 40.73 5.68
N GLY A 263 7.85 39.74 5.92
CA GLY A 263 8.18 38.32 5.72
C GLY A 263 8.85 37.64 6.90
N GLU A 264 8.98 38.23 8.08
CA GLU A 264 9.42 37.51 9.27
C GLU A 264 8.34 36.51 9.69
N SER A 265 8.68 35.20 9.66
CA SER A 265 7.73 34.14 9.98
C SER A 265 7.65 33.88 11.47
N THR A 266 6.43 33.64 11.97
CA THR A 266 6.20 33.05 13.29
C THR A 266 6.01 31.56 13.18
N ARG A 267 6.72 30.79 13.99
CA ARG A 267 6.70 29.33 13.99
C ARG A 267 5.99 28.78 15.23
N LEU A 268 5.01 27.90 15.01
CA LEU A 268 4.34 27.11 16.05
C LEU A 268 4.57 25.63 15.77
N VAL A 269 4.80 24.85 16.82
CA VAL A 269 4.90 23.38 16.74
C VAL A 269 3.80 22.77 17.59
N LEU A 270 2.97 21.93 16.98
CA LEU A 270 1.91 21.18 17.67
C LEU A 270 2.30 19.71 17.75
N GLN A 271 1.86 19.05 18.80
CA GLN A 271 2.05 17.64 19.03
C GLN A 271 0.71 16.97 19.33
N LEU A 272 0.40 15.90 18.61
CA LEU A 272 -0.70 14.99 18.90
C LEU A 272 -0.13 13.59 19.13
N GLY A 273 -0.36 12.99 20.28
CA GLY A 273 0.14 11.66 20.58
C GLY A 273 -0.74 10.88 21.54
N GLN A 274 -0.31 9.66 21.85
CA GLN A 274 -0.95 8.80 22.83
C GLN A 274 0.10 8.21 23.77
N LEU A 275 -0.17 8.26 25.06
CA LEU A 275 0.71 7.80 26.13
C LEU A 275 -0.09 7.04 27.20
N GLU A 276 0.59 6.37 28.10
CA GLU A 276 0.01 5.68 29.27
C GLU A 276 0.32 6.43 30.57
N ASP A 277 1.42 7.14 30.63
CA ASP A 277 1.86 7.94 31.79
C ASP A 277 2.31 9.33 31.32
N LEU A 278 1.54 10.35 31.70
CA LEU A 278 1.81 11.73 31.32
C LEU A 278 3.12 12.24 31.94
N GLU A 279 3.38 11.93 33.23
CA GLU A 279 4.57 12.45 33.91
C GLU A 279 5.85 11.88 33.27
N ALA A 280 5.85 10.58 32.97
CA ALA A 280 6.95 9.93 32.27
C ALA A 280 7.16 10.47 30.84
N ALA A 281 6.12 10.95 30.18
CA ALA A 281 6.20 11.47 28.83
C ALA A 281 6.60 12.96 28.74
N LEU A 282 6.51 13.73 29.83
CA LEU A 282 6.80 15.16 29.83
C LEU A 282 8.18 15.52 29.23
N PRO A 283 9.29 14.83 29.56
CA PRO A 283 10.59 15.15 28.97
C PRO A 283 10.62 15.02 27.44
N SER A 284 9.90 14.05 26.87
CA SER A 284 9.79 13.86 25.43
C SER A 284 8.90 14.93 24.79
N ILE A 285 7.78 15.29 25.44
CA ILE A 285 6.92 16.37 25.00
C ILE A 285 7.70 17.69 24.97
N GLU A 286 8.46 17.99 26.01
CA GLU A 286 9.29 19.21 26.13
C GLU A 286 10.37 19.27 25.04
N ARG A 287 11.03 18.14 24.76
CA ARG A 287 12.04 18.05 23.69
C ARG A 287 11.47 18.50 22.34
N TYR A 288 10.27 18.03 21.97
CA TYR A 288 9.63 18.37 20.69
C TYR A 288 8.91 19.74 20.67
N ARG A 289 8.93 20.48 21.76
CA ARG A 289 8.58 21.92 21.76
C ARG A 289 9.68 22.79 21.15
N GLN A 290 10.90 22.27 21.05
CA GLN A 290 12.05 22.97 20.48
C GLN A 290 12.05 22.84 18.95
N PRO A 291 12.04 23.96 18.20
CA PRO A 291 12.03 23.93 16.72
C PRO A 291 13.18 23.12 16.12
N GLU A 292 14.37 23.17 16.77
CA GLU A 292 15.56 22.46 16.33
C GLU A 292 15.39 20.93 16.38
N THR A 293 14.62 20.43 17.35
CA THR A 293 14.28 18.99 17.44
C THR A 293 13.37 18.57 16.31
N VAL A 294 12.43 19.44 15.94
CA VAL A 294 11.50 19.21 14.81
C VAL A 294 12.27 19.20 13.48
N ASP A 295 13.23 20.12 13.31
CA ASP A 295 14.08 20.16 12.11
C ASP A 295 14.96 18.91 12.00
N ALA A 296 15.53 18.46 13.12
CA ALA A 296 16.27 17.19 13.17
C ALA A 296 15.37 15.99 12.80
N ALA A 297 14.15 15.93 13.34
CA ALA A 297 13.21 14.85 13.02
C ALA A 297 12.76 14.85 11.55
N LYS A 298 12.60 16.03 10.92
CA LYS A 298 12.35 16.13 9.46
C LYS A 298 13.54 15.61 8.66
N LYS A 299 14.76 15.96 9.09
CA LYS A 299 15.98 15.48 8.45
C LYS A 299 16.10 13.97 8.55
N ASP A 300 15.88 13.39 9.71
CA ASP A 300 15.93 11.93 9.93
C ASP A 300 14.91 11.20 9.03
N LEU A 301 13.71 11.78 8.87
CA LEU A 301 12.70 11.25 7.95
C LEU A 301 13.14 11.34 6.48
N ALA A 302 13.74 12.45 6.08
CA ALA A 302 14.27 12.63 4.73
C ALA A 302 15.45 11.68 4.45
N ASP A 303 16.36 11.51 5.41
CA ASP A 303 17.49 10.60 5.31
C ASP A 303 17.02 9.14 5.14
N PHE A 304 16.01 8.71 5.91
CA PHE A 304 15.39 7.39 5.78
C PHE A 304 14.86 7.13 4.36
N TRP A 305 14.07 8.06 3.82
CA TRP A 305 13.50 7.89 2.48
C TRP A 305 14.57 7.97 1.39
N GLN A 306 15.58 8.82 1.56
CA GLN A 306 16.70 8.90 0.64
C GLN A 306 17.48 7.58 0.60
N GLU A 307 17.78 6.98 1.74
CA GLU A 307 18.42 5.67 1.82
C GLU A 307 17.56 4.59 1.15
N TYR A 308 16.25 4.56 1.47
CA TYR A 308 15.32 3.59 0.92
C TYR A 308 15.23 3.66 -0.62
N LEU A 309 15.10 4.87 -1.17
CA LEU A 309 14.89 5.06 -2.61
C LEU A 309 16.19 4.93 -3.42
N SER A 310 17.35 5.32 -2.86
CA SER A 310 18.63 5.31 -3.59
C SER A 310 19.12 3.91 -3.99
N ARG A 311 18.59 2.87 -3.37
CA ARG A 311 18.99 1.47 -3.64
C ARG A 311 18.63 0.96 -5.03
N CYS A 312 17.64 1.56 -5.68
CA CYS A 312 17.26 1.26 -7.05
C CYS A 312 16.72 2.52 -7.72
N GLN A 313 17.43 3.01 -8.73
CA GLN A 313 17.07 4.20 -9.50
C GLN A 313 17.17 3.91 -10.99
N VAL A 314 16.27 4.45 -11.80
CA VAL A 314 16.20 4.21 -13.23
C VAL A 314 16.18 5.52 -14.02
N GLU A 315 16.76 5.49 -15.20
CA GLU A 315 16.66 6.55 -16.21
C GLU A 315 16.26 5.91 -17.54
N THR A 316 14.98 6.01 -17.88
CA THR A 316 14.41 5.48 -19.13
C THR A 316 13.97 6.62 -20.04
N PRO A 317 13.69 6.36 -21.33
CA PRO A 317 13.10 7.37 -22.22
C PRO A 317 11.69 7.84 -21.81
N ASP A 318 11.02 7.13 -20.91
CA ASP A 318 9.68 7.51 -20.42
C ASP A 318 9.77 8.18 -19.03
N GLY A 319 9.59 9.52 -18.99
CA GLY A 319 9.65 10.29 -17.75
C GLY A 319 8.57 9.90 -16.73
N ARG A 320 7.38 9.43 -17.18
CA ARG A 320 6.32 8.97 -16.29
C ARG A 320 6.69 7.65 -15.60
N MET A 321 7.39 6.78 -16.31
CA MET A 321 7.97 5.56 -15.74
C MET A 321 9.05 5.92 -14.71
N ASN A 322 9.92 6.89 -15.01
CA ASN A 322 10.97 7.32 -14.09
C ASN A 322 10.40 7.89 -12.78
N ALA A 323 9.41 8.79 -12.86
CA ALA A 323 8.74 9.36 -11.68
C ALA A 323 8.14 8.25 -10.79
N MET A 324 7.45 7.29 -11.41
CA MET A 324 6.85 6.19 -10.66
C MET A 324 7.89 5.26 -10.07
N LEU A 325 8.86 4.76 -10.83
CA LEU A 325 9.81 3.75 -10.35
C LEU A 325 10.85 4.29 -9.37
N ASN A 326 11.21 5.57 -9.48
CA ASN A 326 12.21 6.16 -8.59
C ASN A 326 11.64 6.64 -7.26
N VAL A 327 10.34 6.99 -7.21
CA VAL A 327 9.74 7.63 -6.03
C VAL A 327 8.42 6.97 -5.61
N HIS A 328 7.40 7.09 -6.45
CA HIS A 328 6.02 6.87 -6.00
C HIS A 328 5.67 5.38 -5.86
N ASN A 329 6.14 4.52 -6.75
CA ASN A 329 5.85 3.08 -6.69
C ASN A 329 6.61 2.39 -5.53
N PRO A 330 7.94 2.55 -5.33
CA PRO A 330 8.63 1.96 -4.17
C PRO A 330 8.09 2.52 -2.85
N ARG A 331 7.74 3.82 -2.78
CA ARG A 331 7.03 4.39 -1.63
C ARG A 331 5.72 3.68 -1.37
N GLN A 332 4.88 3.48 -2.39
CA GLN A 332 3.61 2.75 -2.25
C GLN A 332 3.84 1.31 -1.80
N CYS A 333 4.87 0.63 -2.29
CA CYS A 333 5.25 -0.71 -1.83
C CYS A 333 5.54 -0.73 -0.32
N TYR A 334 6.30 0.25 0.18
CA TYR A 334 6.60 0.36 1.61
C TYR A 334 5.34 0.62 2.45
N ILE A 335 4.48 1.52 2.01
CA ILE A 335 3.20 1.82 2.67
C ILE A 335 2.30 0.58 2.67
N THR A 336 2.16 -0.10 1.53
CA THR A 336 1.34 -1.30 1.40
C THR A 336 1.85 -2.43 2.30
N LYS A 337 3.16 -2.65 2.37
CA LYS A 337 3.77 -3.63 3.28
C LYS A 337 3.43 -3.34 4.75
N ASN A 338 3.50 -2.07 5.18
CA ASN A 338 3.22 -1.68 6.56
C ASN A 338 1.74 -1.78 6.94
N TRP A 339 0.87 -1.31 6.07
CA TRP A 339 -0.57 -1.24 6.34
C TRP A 339 -1.36 -2.39 5.73
N SER A 340 -0.79 -3.11 4.75
CA SER A 340 -1.47 -4.15 3.98
C SER A 340 -2.85 -3.65 3.51
N ARG A 341 -3.94 -4.35 3.83
CA ARG A 341 -5.33 -3.88 3.59
C ARG A 341 -6.00 -3.37 4.87
N TYR A 342 -5.17 -2.98 5.84
CA TYR A 342 -5.56 -2.72 7.22
C TYR A 342 -6.15 -1.32 7.43
N LEU A 343 -5.61 -0.30 6.79
CA LEU A 343 -6.07 1.07 6.87
C LEU A 343 -6.02 1.76 5.51
N SER A 344 -7.17 2.16 4.98
CA SER A 344 -7.31 2.99 3.77
C SER A 344 -8.59 3.83 3.86
N LEU A 345 -8.87 4.66 2.87
CA LEU A 345 -10.18 5.32 2.76
C LEU A 345 -11.36 4.33 2.63
N TYR A 346 -11.09 3.09 2.26
CA TYR A 346 -12.08 2.05 2.01
C TYR A 346 -12.18 1.02 3.13
N GLN A 347 -11.09 0.87 3.91
CA GLN A 347 -11.02 -0.04 5.05
C GLN A 347 -10.35 0.68 6.21
N LEU A 348 -11.11 0.93 7.27
CA LEU A 348 -10.68 1.73 8.42
C LEU A 348 -10.37 0.87 9.65
N GLY A 349 -9.66 -0.22 9.46
CA GLY A 349 -9.51 -1.30 10.41
C GLY A 349 -10.71 -2.25 10.36
N TYR A 350 -10.61 -3.42 10.93
CA TYR A 350 -11.63 -4.45 10.83
C TYR A 350 -11.66 -5.44 12.00
N GLY A 351 -11.29 -4.95 13.16
CA GLY A 351 -11.41 -5.75 14.38
C GLY A 351 -10.59 -7.05 14.34
N ASP A 352 -11.25 -8.15 14.07
CA ASP A 352 -10.67 -9.49 14.07
C ASP A 352 -10.15 -9.97 12.70
N ARG A 353 -10.22 -9.14 11.65
CA ARG A 353 -9.78 -9.54 10.30
C ARG A 353 -8.25 -9.61 10.19
N GLY A 354 -7.54 -8.52 10.43
CA GLY A 354 -6.08 -8.48 10.33
C GLY A 354 -5.55 -8.34 8.90
N ILE A 355 -4.27 -8.68 8.68
CA ILE A 355 -3.60 -8.66 7.37
C ILE A 355 -3.70 -10.02 6.70
N GLY A 356 -3.80 -10.04 5.37
CA GLY A 356 -3.87 -11.27 4.58
C GLY A 356 -2.51 -11.94 4.41
N PHE A 357 -2.44 -13.24 4.57
CA PHE A 357 -1.23 -14.04 4.34
C PHE A 357 -0.76 -13.94 2.89
N ARG A 358 -1.65 -14.18 1.94
CA ARG A 358 -1.41 -14.06 0.50
C ARG A 358 -0.92 -12.67 0.14
N ASP A 359 -1.67 -11.66 0.58
CA ASP A 359 -1.38 -10.27 0.28
C ASP A 359 0.01 -9.86 0.74
N SER A 360 0.32 -10.12 2.02
CA SER A 360 1.60 -9.74 2.61
C SER A 360 2.78 -10.52 2.04
N SER A 361 2.57 -11.79 1.65
CA SER A 361 3.60 -12.59 0.95
C SER A 361 3.95 -12.04 -0.43
N GLN A 362 3.01 -11.35 -1.09
CA GLN A 362 3.24 -10.69 -2.37
C GLN A 362 3.77 -9.26 -2.19
N ASP A 363 3.22 -8.50 -1.21
CA ASP A 363 3.64 -7.14 -0.94
C ASP A 363 5.14 -7.06 -0.58
N VAL A 364 5.65 -8.08 0.11
CA VAL A 364 7.08 -8.16 0.46
C VAL A 364 8.00 -8.17 -0.77
N LEU A 365 7.52 -8.65 -1.93
CA LEU A 365 8.29 -8.64 -3.18
C LEU A 365 8.61 -7.21 -3.66
N GLY A 366 7.76 -6.25 -3.33
CA GLY A 366 7.92 -4.86 -3.73
C GLY A 366 8.95 -4.09 -2.91
N ILE A 367 9.29 -4.56 -1.70
CA ILE A 367 10.28 -3.92 -0.82
C ILE A 367 11.60 -4.68 -0.75
N MET A 368 11.69 -5.84 -1.37
CA MET A 368 12.79 -6.79 -1.20
C MET A 368 14.17 -6.16 -1.44
N GLY A 369 14.29 -5.35 -2.47
CA GLY A 369 15.54 -4.69 -2.81
C GLY A 369 15.82 -3.41 -2.01
N ASN A 370 14.80 -2.79 -1.44
CA ASN A 370 14.91 -1.52 -0.74
C ASN A 370 15.00 -1.68 0.79
N ALA A 371 14.33 -2.69 1.35
CA ALA A 371 14.30 -2.96 2.79
C ALA A 371 14.35 -4.47 3.09
N PRO A 372 15.43 -5.18 2.75
CA PRO A 372 15.50 -6.65 2.86
C PRO A 372 15.35 -7.16 4.30
N MET A 373 15.79 -6.40 5.30
CA MET A 373 15.64 -6.80 6.70
C MET A 373 14.18 -6.73 7.16
N GLU A 374 13.44 -5.71 6.76
CA GLU A 374 12.00 -5.64 7.03
C GLU A 374 11.22 -6.72 6.28
N ALA A 375 11.67 -7.07 5.07
CA ALA A 375 11.13 -8.20 4.31
C ALA A 375 11.33 -9.52 5.08
N LYS A 376 12.52 -9.74 5.66
CA LYS A 376 12.83 -10.92 6.49
C LYS A 376 11.91 -11.03 7.69
N GLU A 377 11.70 -9.94 8.42
CA GLU A 377 10.80 -9.93 9.59
C GLU A 377 9.35 -10.24 9.20
N LEU A 378 8.85 -9.68 8.11
CA LEU A 378 7.51 -9.99 7.63
C LEU A 378 7.38 -11.45 7.20
N ILE A 379 8.38 -12.02 6.53
CA ILE A 379 8.40 -13.46 6.18
C ILE A 379 8.36 -14.34 7.44
N ARG A 380 9.13 -14.01 8.48
CA ARG A 380 9.08 -14.74 9.76
C ARG A 380 7.68 -14.69 10.38
N MET A 381 7.06 -13.51 10.37
CA MET A 381 5.72 -13.32 10.89
C MET A 381 4.69 -14.17 10.13
N LEU A 382 4.76 -14.19 8.81
CA LEU A 382 3.90 -15.00 7.95
C LEU A 382 4.05 -16.50 8.24
N LEU A 383 5.26 -17.02 8.34
CA LEU A 383 5.51 -18.43 8.62
C LEU A 383 4.91 -18.89 9.96
N ARG A 384 4.76 -18.00 10.95
CA ARG A 384 4.13 -18.31 12.24
C ARG A 384 2.60 -18.58 12.15
N VAL A 385 1.98 -18.28 11.04
CA VAL A 385 0.56 -18.56 10.79
C VAL A 385 0.34 -19.66 9.75
N GLN A 386 1.41 -20.36 9.34
CA GLN A 386 1.33 -21.59 8.58
C GLN A 386 1.01 -22.78 9.50
N LYS A 387 0.11 -23.67 9.07
CA LYS A 387 -0.28 -24.87 9.80
C LYS A 387 0.70 -26.03 9.54
N ARG A 388 0.69 -27.02 10.41
CA ARG A 388 1.56 -28.21 10.33
C ARG A 388 1.35 -29.05 9.07
N ASP A 389 0.14 -29.01 8.49
CA ASP A 389 -0.17 -29.71 7.25
C ASP A 389 0.37 -28.99 6.00
N GLY A 390 0.93 -27.79 6.17
CA GLY A 390 1.47 -26.96 5.09
C GLY A 390 0.52 -25.90 4.56
N SER A 391 -0.78 -25.95 4.86
CA SER A 391 -1.72 -24.86 4.60
C SER A 391 -1.48 -23.66 5.53
N THR A 392 -2.23 -22.59 5.35
CA THR A 392 -2.07 -21.40 6.18
C THR A 392 -3.40 -20.91 6.72
N MET A 393 -3.33 -20.11 7.78
CA MET A 393 -4.42 -19.22 8.14
C MET A 393 -4.47 -18.10 7.09
N HIS A 394 -5.67 -17.71 6.68
CA HIS A 394 -5.84 -16.71 5.60
C HIS A 394 -5.50 -15.28 6.05
N GLN A 395 -5.82 -14.97 7.29
CA GLN A 395 -5.67 -13.62 7.87
C GLN A 395 -5.16 -13.71 9.30
N PHE A 396 -4.42 -12.68 9.74
CA PHE A 396 -3.95 -12.58 11.11
C PHE A 396 -3.74 -11.13 11.56
N ASN A 397 -3.88 -10.88 12.85
CA ASN A 397 -3.55 -9.60 13.44
C ASN A 397 -2.03 -9.54 13.70
N PRO A 398 -1.29 -8.61 13.08
CA PRO A 398 0.19 -8.59 13.20
C PRO A 398 0.67 -8.17 14.60
N ILE A 399 -0.20 -7.62 15.45
CA ILE A 399 0.13 -7.20 16.81
C ILE A 399 -0.02 -8.37 17.79
N THR A 400 -1.12 -9.13 17.69
CA THR A 400 -1.47 -10.22 18.62
C THR A 400 -1.13 -11.61 18.10
N MET A 401 -0.86 -11.73 16.80
CA MET A 401 -0.67 -13.00 16.09
C MET A 401 -1.90 -13.94 16.14
N ILE A 402 -3.07 -13.41 16.49
CA ILE A 402 -4.32 -14.15 16.38
C ILE A 402 -4.72 -14.22 14.91
N ALA A 403 -4.95 -15.43 14.41
CA ALA A 403 -5.26 -15.69 13.01
C ALA A 403 -6.62 -16.36 12.82
N ASN A 404 -7.14 -16.30 11.60
CA ASN A 404 -8.41 -16.94 11.22
C ASN A 404 -8.38 -17.40 9.75
N GLU A 405 -9.39 -18.19 9.37
CA GLU A 405 -9.52 -18.79 8.04
C GLU A 405 -10.26 -17.88 7.04
N GLY A 406 -10.31 -16.58 7.30
CA GLY A 406 -11.03 -15.63 6.45
C GLY A 406 -12.54 -15.85 6.46
N ASP A 407 -13.20 -15.58 5.33
CA ASP A 407 -14.66 -15.69 5.23
C ASP A 407 -15.16 -17.14 5.28
N SER A 408 -14.32 -18.13 5.00
CA SER A 408 -14.64 -19.56 5.12
C SER A 408 -15.11 -19.97 6.52
N ARG A 409 -14.70 -19.22 7.55
CA ARG A 409 -15.12 -19.45 8.95
C ARG A 409 -16.63 -19.30 9.18
N PHE A 410 -17.31 -18.54 8.33
CA PHE A 410 -18.74 -18.28 8.44
C PHE A 410 -19.60 -19.34 7.72
N GLU A 411 -19.00 -20.27 6.97
CA GLU A 411 -19.67 -21.31 6.21
C GLU A 411 -19.29 -22.69 6.76
N GLU A 412 -20.20 -23.35 7.45
CA GLU A 412 -19.91 -24.58 8.21
C GLU A 412 -19.34 -25.72 7.37
N GLU A 413 -19.86 -25.92 6.15
CA GLU A 413 -19.48 -27.02 5.26
C GLU A 413 -18.34 -26.67 4.27
N ALA A 414 -17.91 -25.38 4.24
CA ALA A 414 -16.87 -24.94 3.33
C ALA A 414 -15.47 -25.42 3.76
N PRO A 415 -14.56 -25.67 2.81
CA PRO A 415 -13.15 -25.87 3.12
C PRO A 415 -12.58 -24.68 3.92
N LYS A 416 -11.78 -24.96 4.97
CA LYS A 416 -11.25 -23.94 5.88
C LYS A 416 -9.86 -23.45 5.47
N TYR A 417 -9.64 -23.29 4.17
CA TYR A 417 -8.40 -22.76 3.58
C TYR A 417 -8.66 -22.13 2.21
N TYR A 418 -7.76 -21.22 1.84
CA TYR A 418 -7.64 -20.69 0.49
C TYR A 418 -6.48 -21.40 -0.20
N SER A 419 -6.73 -21.90 -1.40
CA SER A 419 -5.87 -22.92 -2.00
C SER A 419 -4.53 -22.43 -2.53
N ASP A 420 -4.35 -21.13 -2.65
CA ASP A 420 -3.10 -20.50 -3.14
C ASP A 420 -2.24 -19.88 -2.05
N ASP A 421 -2.80 -19.56 -0.88
CA ASP A 421 -2.15 -18.79 0.18
C ASP A 421 -0.73 -19.26 0.49
N HIS A 422 -0.58 -20.54 0.81
CA HIS A 422 0.67 -21.17 1.24
C HIS A 422 1.76 -21.25 0.16
N LEU A 423 1.40 -21.10 -1.11
CA LEU A 423 2.38 -21.12 -2.20
C LEU A 423 3.12 -19.79 -2.37
N TRP A 424 2.52 -18.68 -1.98
CA TRP A 424 3.13 -17.37 -2.11
C TRP A 424 4.35 -17.17 -1.23
N ILE A 425 4.41 -17.81 -0.06
CA ILE A 425 5.57 -17.70 0.82
C ILE A 425 6.82 -18.38 0.20
N VAL A 426 6.64 -19.39 -0.64
CA VAL A 426 7.75 -20.03 -1.38
C VAL A 426 8.41 -19.01 -2.32
N LEU A 427 7.61 -18.20 -3.01
CA LEU A 427 8.09 -17.14 -3.88
C LEU A 427 8.79 -16.04 -3.08
N ALA A 428 8.22 -15.63 -1.94
CA ALA A 428 8.76 -14.60 -1.07
C ALA A 428 10.13 -15.00 -0.49
N VAL A 429 10.24 -16.21 0.08
CA VAL A 429 11.50 -16.70 0.63
C VAL A 429 12.56 -16.85 -0.45
N SER A 430 12.22 -17.44 -1.61
CA SER A 430 13.15 -17.56 -2.74
C SER A 430 13.65 -16.19 -3.20
N ALA A 431 12.77 -15.18 -3.27
CA ALA A 431 13.16 -13.82 -3.64
C ALA A 431 14.10 -13.20 -2.60
N TYR A 432 13.84 -13.40 -1.30
CA TYR A 432 14.70 -12.93 -0.21
C TYR A 432 16.11 -13.55 -0.29
N LEU A 433 16.20 -14.86 -0.44
CA LEU A 433 17.50 -15.56 -0.54
C LEU A 433 18.32 -15.10 -1.74
N LYS A 434 17.67 -14.87 -2.88
CA LYS A 434 18.32 -14.35 -4.09
C LYS A 434 18.78 -12.91 -3.93
N GLU A 435 18.00 -12.08 -3.25
CA GLU A 435 18.36 -10.68 -3.00
C GLU A 435 19.54 -10.57 -2.03
N THR A 436 19.52 -11.30 -0.93
CA THR A 436 20.48 -11.12 0.17
C THR A 436 21.65 -12.10 0.17
N GLY A 437 21.45 -13.32 -0.36
CA GLY A 437 22.40 -14.42 -0.21
C GLY A 437 22.38 -15.06 1.19
N ASP A 438 21.46 -14.70 2.07
CA ASP A 438 21.33 -15.19 3.45
C ASP A 438 20.76 -16.61 3.48
N MET A 439 21.60 -17.59 3.12
CA MET A 439 21.20 -19.00 3.11
C MET A 439 20.98 -19.59 4.51
N ASP A 440 21.56 -18.99 5.55
CA ASP A 440 21.39 -19.43 6.94
C ASP A 440 19.95 -19.24 7.41
N PHE A 441 19.21 -18.31 6.82
CA PHE A 441 17.79 -18.11 7.07
C PHE A 441 16.97 -19.38 6.92
N LEU A 442 17.30 -20.28 5.99
CA LEU A 442 16.61 -21.55 5.80
C LEU A 442 16.64 -22.47 7.00
N ASN A 443 17.64 -22.32 7.86
CA ASN A 443 17.85 -23.17 9.05
C ASN A 443 17.15 -22.59 10.30
N GLU A 444 16.67 -21.36 10.24
CA GLU A 444 15.94 -20.75 11.36
C GLU A 444 14.70 -21.56 11.68
N LYS A 445 14.43 -21.73 12.99
CA LYS A 445 13.25 -22.43 13.48
C LYS A 445 12.11 -21.43 13.70
N VAL A 446 10.97 -21.75 13.14
CA VAL A 446 9.74 -20.97 13.29
C VAL A 446 8.62 -21.91 13.74
N PRO A 447 7.81 -21.54 14.74
CA PRO A 447 6.69 -22.38 15.16
C PRO A 447 5.59 -22.39 14.09
N PHE A 448 4.97 -23.59 13.92
CA PHE A 448 3.71 -23.69 13.19
C PHE A 448 2.56 -23.12 14.02
N TYR A 449 1.47 -22.74 13.36
CA TYR A 449 0.34 -22.07 14.03
C TYR A 449 -0.43 -22.99 15.00
N ASP A 450 -0.40 -24.31 14.76
CA ASP A 450 -1.14 -25.27 15.58
C ASP A 450 -0.68 -25.24 17.03
N LYS A 451 -1.65 -25.12 17.95
CA LYS A 451 -1.42 -24.93 19.36
C LYS A 451 -1.97 -26.08 20.17
N ASP A 452 -1.36 -26.32 21.32
CA ASP A 452 -1.87 -27.23 22.32
C ASP A 452 -2.95 -26.56 23.21
N LYS A 453 -3.43 -27.30 24.20
CA LYS A 453 -4.45 -26.81 25.17
C LYS A 453 -3.99 -25.63 26.04
N ASP A 454 -2.70 -25.38 26.10
CA ASP A 454 -2.07 -24.31 26.87
C ASP A 454 -1.67 -23.13 25.95
N GLU A 455 -2.22 -23.05 24.72
CA GLU A 455 -1.97 -22.05 23.69
C GLU A 455 -0.49 -21.98 23.24
N GLN A 456 0.30 -23.06 23.46
CA GLN A 456 1.69 -23.12 23.01
C GLN A 456 1.77 -23.83 21.65
N PRO A 457 2.70 -23.42 20.76
CA PRO A 457 2.94 -24.12 19.52
C PRO A 457 3.28 -25.59 19.76
N ILE A 458 2.68 -26.48 18.98
CA ILE A 458 2.89 -27.93 19.11
C ILE A 458 4.24 -28.34 18.49
N GLU A 459 4.69 -27.62 17.48
CA GLU A 459 5.86 -28.00 16.66
C GLU A 459 6.55 -26.76 16.08
N ASP A 460 7.88 -26.81 16.03
CA ASP A 460 8.71 -25.84 15.31
C ASP A 460 9.33 -26.51 14.10
N GLY A 461 9.30 -25.88 12.94
CA GLY A 461 9.97 -26.29 11.72
C GLY A 461 11.09 -25.35 11.31
N SER A 462 12.07 -25.81 10.54
CA SER A 462 12.96 -24.92 9.81
C SER A 462 12.19 -24.23 8.68
N ILE A 463 12.63 -23.04 8.25
CA ILE A 463 12.00 -22.36 7.12
C ILE A 463 11.98 -23.28 5.89
N ARG A 464 13.07 -24.03 5.65
CA ARG A 464 13.09 -25.05 4.60
C ARG A 464 11.96 -26.06 4.73
N GLU A 465 11.66 -26.52 5.95
CA GLU A 465 10.57 -27.45 6.22
C GLU A 465 9.19 -26.82 5.97
N HIS A 466 9.01 -25.56 6.36
CA HIS A 466 7.81 -24.79 6.04
C HIS A 466 7.54 -24.75 4.53
N LEU A 467 8.57 -24.44 3.72
CA LEU A 467 8.45 -24.42 2.25
C LEU A 467 8.12 -25.82 1.68
N HIS A 468 8.76 -26.85 2.19
CA HIS A 468 8.50 -28.22 1.76
C HIS A 468 7.05 -28.63 2.05
N ARG A 469 6.55 -28.36 3.26
CA ARG A 469 5.16 -28.67 3.62
C ARG A 469 4.14 -27.90 2.78
N ALA A 470 4.43 -26.66 2.41
CA ALA A 470 3.59 -25.90 1.48
C ALA A 470 3.46 -26.60 0.11
N ILE A 471 4.55 -27.11 -0.42
CA ILE A 471 4.55 -27.89 -1.66
C ILE A 471 3.77 -29.20 -1.51
N GLU A 472 4.00 -29.94 -0.41
CA GLU A 472 3.34 -31.22 -0.16
C GLU A 472 1.82 -31.06 0.06
N PHE A 473 1.38 -29.97 0.67
CA PHE A 473 -0.05 -29.71 0.83
C PHE A 473 -0.76 -29.68 -0.52
N THR A 474 -0.29 -28.85 -1.46
CA THR A 474 -0.90 -28.76 -2.80
C THR A 474 -0.78 -30.07 -3.59
N ARG A 475 0.34 -30.79 -3.44
CA ARG A 475 0.52 -32.08 -4.09
C ARG A 475 -0.57 -33.10 -3.72
N ASN A 476 -0.97 -33.07 -2.43
CA ASN A 476 -1.92 -34.05 -1.89
C ASN A 476 -3.37 -33.57 -1.97
N ASP A 477 -3.62 -32.27 -2.23
CA ASP A 477 -4.93 -31.64 -2.28
C ASP A 477 -5.41 -31.49 -3.73
N THR A 478 -5.79 -32.61 -4.37
CA THR A 478 -6.15 -32.63 -5.79
C THR A 478 -7.54 -33.23 -6.04
N GLY A 479 -8.18 -32.79 -7.13
CA GLY A 479 -9.51 -33.19 -7.56
C GLY A 479 -9.50 -34.27 -8.64
N ALA A 480 -10.61 -34.38 -9.38
CA ALA A 480 -10.89 -35.41 -10.34
C ALA A 480 -9.92 -35.45 -11.55
N HIS A 481 -9.38 -34.33 -11.97
CA HIS A 481 -8.38 -34.25 -13.05
C HIS A 481 -6.94 -34.27 -12.51
N GLY A 482 -6.75 -34.47 -11.20
CA GLY A 482 -5.46 -34.38 -10.52
C GLY A 482 -4.91 -32.94 -10.45
N LEU A 483 -5.76 -31.96 -10.59
CA LEU A 483 -5.43 -30.55 -10.43
C LEU A 483 -5.73 -30.11 -9.00
N PRO A 484 -5.09 -29.07 -8.46
CA PRO A 484 -5.34 -28.61 -7.10
C PRO A 484 -6.80 -28.21 -6.91
N LEU A 485 -7.36 -28.55 -5.76
CA LEU A 485 -8.70 -28.12 -5.35
C LEU A 485 -8.71 -26.59 -5.15
N ALA A 486 -9.85 -25.97 -5.42
CA ALA A 486 -10.03 -24.51 -5.24
C ALA A 486 -10.13 -24.09 -3.77
N GLY A 487 -10.31 -25.02 -2.83
CA GLY A 487 -10.56 -24.69 -1.43
C GLY A 487 -11.87 -23.94 -1.23
N PHE A 488 -11.89 -22.98 -0.31
CA PHE A 488 -12.98 -22.00 -0.21
C PHE A 488 -12.96 -21.03 -1.40
N ALA A 489 -11.80 -20.58 -1.75
CA ALA A 489 -11.47 -19.81 -2.94
C ALA A 489 -9.96 -19.95 -3.22
N ASP A 490 -9.54 -19.53 -4.39
CA ASP A 490 -8.14 -19.27 -4.69
C ASP A 490 -7.87 -17.73 -4.62
N TRP A 491 -6.92 -17.22 -5.40
CA TRP A 491 -6.62 -15.79 -5.46
C TRP A 491 -7.83 -14.90 -5.79
N ASN A 492 -8.81 -15.42 -6.49
CA ASN A 492 -10.10 -14.77 -6.71
C ASN A 492 -11.02 -15.06 -5.51
N ASP A 493 -10.87 -14.30 -4.42
CA ASP A 493 -11.57 -14.49 -3.15
C ASP A 493 -13.08 -14.59 -3.27
N SER A 494 -13.67 -13.89 -4.23
CA SER A 494 -15.11 -13.84 -4.42
C SER A 494 -15.66 -14.96 -5.31
N THR A 495 -14.80 -15.79 -5.93
CA THR A 495 -15.23 -16.93 -6.73
C THR A 495 -15.28 -18.19 -5.86
N ASN A 496 -16.44 -18.43 -5.25
CA ASN A 496 -16.66 -19.51 -4.30
C ASN A 496 -17.42 -20.66 -4.99
N LEU A 497 -16.66 -21.59 -5.57
CA LEU A 497 -17.22 -22.74 -6.29
C LEU A 497 -17.59 -23.87 -5.32
N ARG A 498 -18.35 -24.82 -5.81
CA ARG A 498 -18.75 -26.01 -5.05
C ARG A 498 -17.53 -26.82 -4.59
N LYS A 499 -17.63 -27.43 -3.41
CA LYS A 499 -16.58 -28.32 -2.88
C LYS A 499 -16.22 -29.43 -3.88
N GLY A 500 -14.94 -29.52 -4.20
CA GLY A 500 -14.41 -30.43 -5.21
C GLY A 500 -14.06 -29.74 -6.53
N ALA A 501 -14.34 -28.45 -6.68
CA ALA A 501 -13.87 -27.67 -7.82
C ALA A 501 -12.34 -27.58 -7.84
N GLU A 502 -11.74 -27.51 -9.03
CA GLU A 502 -10.30 -27.47 -9.26
C GLU A 502 -9.87 -26.13 -9.86
N SER A 503 -8.70 -25.62 -9.42
CA SER A 503 -8.15 -24.33 -9.85
C SER A 503 -6.93 -24.51 -10.77
N LEU A 504 -7.04 -24.05 -12.01
CA LEU A 504 -5.93 -23.99 -12.96
C LEU A 504 -4.91 -22.90 -12.58
N PHE A 505 -5.37 -21.84 -11.94
CA PHE A 505 -4.48 -20.81 -11.42
C PHE A 505 -3.55 -21.38 -10.34
N VAL A 506 -4.09 -22.14 -9.38
CA VAL A 506 -3.28 -22.78 -8.33
C VAL A 506 -2.34 -23.82 -8.91
N ALA A 507 -2.78 -24.59 -9.91
CA ALA A 507 -1.89 -25.52 -10.62
C ALA A 507 -0.67 -24.82 -11.24
N ASN A 508 -0.88 -23.65 -11.87
CA ASN A 508 0.21 -22.85 -12.44
C ASN A 508 1.07 -22.21 -11.34
N LEU A 509 0.47 -21.66 -10.28
CA LEU A 509 1.22 -21.11 -9.14
C LEU A 509 2.09 -22.19 -8.47
N TYR A 510 1.54 -23.38 -8.30
CA TYR A 510 2.29 -24.54 -7.82
C TYR A 510 3.48 -24.88 -8.72
N GLY A 511 3.29 -24.87 -10.05
CA GLY A 511 4.39 -25.02 -11.01
C GLY A 511 5.48 -23.97 -10.82
N ARG A 512 5.09 -22.70 -10.61
CA ARG A 512 6.05 -21.63 -10.34
C ARG A 512 6.79 -21.82 -9.01
N ALA A 513 6.08 -22.23 -7.96
CA ALA A 513 6.67 -22.54 -6.65
C ALA A 513 7.67 -23.71 -6.75
N LEU A 514 7.31 -24.76 -7.49
CA LEU A 514 8.20 -25.88 -7.76
C LEU A 514 9.48 -25.47 -8.47
N LEU A 515 9.40 -24.59 -9.50
CA LEU A 515 10.60 -24.05 -10.16
C LEU A 515 11.52 -23.33 -9.16
N ARG A 516 10.96 -22.62 -8.18
CA ARG A 516 11.75 -21.97 -7.14
C ARG A 516 12.40 -22.98 -6.19
N MET A 517 11.70 -24.05 -5.84
CA MET A 517 12.24 -25.11 -4.99
C MET A 517 13.30 -25.94 -5.71
N ILE A 518 13.12 -26.24 -7.00
CA ILE A 518 14.11 -26.93 -7.84
C ILE A 518 15.40 -26.10 -7.91
N GLU A 519 15.28 -24.82 -8.25
CA GLU A 519 16.41 -23.89 -8.34
C GLU A 519 17.16 -23.77 -6.99
N LEU A 520 16.42 -23.68 -5.87
CA LEU A 520 16.98 -23.61 -4.52
C LEU A 520 17.74 -24.90 -4.15
N THR A 521 17.11 -26.06 -4.34
CA THR A 521 17.70 -27.34 -3.96
C THR A 521 18.90 -27.69 -4.84
N GLN A 522 18.87 -27.36 -6.14
CA GLN A 522 20.03 -27.48 -7.03
C GLN A 522 21.19 -26.59 -6.56
N TYR A 523 20.91 -25.34 -6.21
CA TYR A 523 21.93 -24.42 -5.68
C TYR A 523 22.56 -24.93 -4.38
N MET A 524 21.76 -25.55 -3.52
CA MET A 524 22.23 -26.17 -2.26
C MET A 524 22.94 -27.51 -2.47
N GLY A 525 22.93 -28.09 -3.66
CA GLY A 525 23.49 -29.42 -3.95
C GLY A 525 22.64 -30.60 -3.48
N ASP A 526 21.35 -30.35 -3.14
CA ASP A 526 20.40 -31.41 -2.74
C ASP A 526 19.72 -31.98 -4.00
N VAL A 527 20.47 -32.85 -4.68
CA VAL A 527 20.08 -33.44 -5.98
C VAL A 527 18.83 -34.27 -5.87
N ASP A 528 18.74 -35.10 -4.82
CA ASP A 528 17.61 -36.04 -4.64
C ASP A 528 16.29 -35.27 -4.48
N GLN A 529 16.30 -34.16 -3.71
CA GLN A 529 15.11 -33.34 -3.51
C GLN A 529 14.78 -32.53 -4.78
N ALA A 530 15.79 -32.07 -5.52
CA ALA A 530 15.59 -31.38 -6.79
C ALA A 530 14.91 -32.30 -7.83
N GLU A 531 15.35 -33.58 -7.93
CA GLU A 531 14.76 -34.56 -8.81
C GLU A 531 13.29 -34.87 -8.40
N ALA A 532 13.00 -34.99 -7.10
CA ALA A 532 11.65 -35.21 -6.61
C ALA A 532 10.72 -34.04 -7.02
N TYR A 533 11.14 -32.80 -6.82
CA TYR A 533 10.36 -31.64 -7.24
C TYR A 533 10.21 -31.54 -8.77
N LEU A 534 11.20 -31.96 -9.54
CA LEU A 534 11.11 -32.00 -10.99
C LEU A 534 10.03 -32.98 -11.46
N VAL A 535 9.91 -34.15 -10.81
CA VAL A 535 8.84 -35.13 -11.08
C VAL A 535 7.48 -34.48 -10.82
N TYR A 536 7.29 -33.80 -9.67
CA TYR A 536 6.03 -33.12 -9.35
C TYR A 536 5.67 -32.03 -10.37
N TYR A 537 6.68 -31.29 -10.80
CA TYR A 537 6.54 -30.25 -11.82
C TYR A 537 6.06 -30.83 -13.17
N ASP A 538 6.71 -31.88 -13.64
CA ASP A 538 6.39 -32.50 -14.92
C ASP A 538 4.99 -33.19 -14.91
N GLU A 539 4.61 -33.83 -13.80
CA GLU A 539 3.28 -34.37 -13.62
C GLU A 539 2.20 -33.28 -13.71
N MET A 540 2.37 -32.15 -13.00
CA MET A 540 1.40 -31.07 -13.02
C MET A 540 1.36 -30.40 -14.40
N ARG A 541 2.50 -30.21 -15.05
CA ARG A 541 2.60 -29.66 -16.42
C ARG A 541 1.82 -30.53 -17.42
N GLN A 542 1.93 -31.85 -17.30
CA GLN A 542 1.19 -32.79 -18.15
C GLN A 542 -0.31 -32.64 -17.92
N ARG A 543 -0.76 -32.64 -16.66
CA ARG A 543 -2.19 -32.51 -16.30
C ARG A 543 -2.79 -31.20 -16.82
N VAL A 544 -2.11 -30.07 -16.62
CA VAL A 544 -2.56 -28.77 -17.13
C VAL A 544 -2.68 -28.79 -18.67
N ASN A 545 -1.67 -29.28 -19.38
CA ASN A 545 -1.72 -29.30 -20.85
C ASN A 545 -2.73 -30.30 -21.42
N GLN A 546 -3.02 -31.38 -20.68
CA GLN A 546 -4.02 -32.34 -21.07
C GLN A 546 -5.45 -31.85 -20.88
N HIS A 547 -5.75 -31.16 -19.77
CA HIS A 547 -7.11 -30.85 -19.35
C HIS A 547 -7.51 -29.39 -19.55
N ALA A 548 -6.56 -28.44 -19.49
CA ALA A 548 -6.87 -27.01 -19.39
C ALA A 548 -6.86 -26.24 -20.72
N TRP A 549 -6.41 -26.80 -21.82
CA TRP A 549 -6.33 -26.09 -23.10
C TRP A 549 -7.63 -26.15 -23.87
N ASP A 550 -8.25 -24.97 -24.14
CA ASP A 550 -9.53 -24.79 -24.85
C ASP A 550 -9.37 -24.35 -26.32
N GLY A 551 -8.24 -24.69 -26.94
CA GLY A 551 -7.95 -24.43 -28.34
C GLY A 551 -7.25 -23.09 -28.61
N ASP A 552 -7.63 -22.01 -27.97
CA ASP A 552 -7.06 -20.66 -28.13
C ASP A 552 -6.48 -20.08 -26.82
N TRP A 553 -6.94 -20.58 -25.67
CA TRP A 553 -6.49 -20.16 -24.35
C TRP A 553 -6.65 -21.24 -23.30
N TYR A 554 -6.13 -21.04 -22.07
CA TYR A 554 -6.25 -21.94 -20.92
C TYR A 554 -7.54 -21.62 -20.14
N LEU A 555 -8.20 -22.67 -19.66
CA LEU A 555 -9.32 -22.60 -18.72
C LEU A 555 -8.89 -21.95 -17.38
N ARG A 556 -9.87 -21.62 -16.56
CA ARG A 556 -9.64 -21.06 -15.22
C ARG A 556 -9.98 -22.02 -14.10
N TYR A 557 -11.08 -22.76 -14.21
CA TYR A 557 -11.55 -23.73 -13.23
C TYR A 557 -12.22 -24.93 -13.90
N PHE A 558 -12.29 -26.03 -13.16
CA PHE A 558 -13.35 -27.02 -13.29
C PHE A 558 -14.23 -26.94 -12.06
N ASP A 559 -15.56 -26.79 -12.25
CA ASP A 559 -16.50 -26.91 -11.13
C ASP A 559 -16.59 -28.36 -10.64
N ALA A 560 -17.19 -28.60 -9.49
CA ALA A 560 -17.27 -29.93 -8.88
C ALA A 560 -17.92 -31.00 -9.75
N ASP A 561 -18.75 -30.61 -10.72
CA ASP A 561 -19.37 -31.53 -11.70
C ASP A 561 -18.56 -31.70 -12.99
N GLY A 562 -17.36 -31.13 -13.05
CA GLY A 562 -16.48 -31.13 -14.21
C GLY A 562 -16.79 -30.08 -15.26
N THR A 563 -17.72 -29.16 -15.01
CA THR A 563 -18.03 -28.04 -15.91
C THR A 563 -16.85 -27.06 -15.97
N PRO A 564 -16.28 -26.75 -17.15
CA PRO A 564 -15.18 -25.82 -17.28
C PRO A 564 -15.66 -24.36 -17.15
N LEU A 565 -14.88 -23.52 -16.43
CA LEU A 565 -15.02 -22.06 -16.45
C LEU A 565 -13.78 -21.45 -17.12
N GLY A 566 -13.98 -20.35 -17.80
CA GLY A 566 -12.95 -19.76 -18.67
C GLY A 566 -12.88 -20.42 -20.03
N SER A 567 -13.95 -21.08 -20.49
CA SER A 567 -14.06 -21.72 -21.79
C SER A 567 -14.85 -20.87 -22.77
N LYS A 568 -14.47 -20.93 -24.05
CA LYS A 568 -15.23 -20.30 -25.15
C LYS A 568 -16.68 -20.77 -25.24
N THR A 569 -17.01 -21.90 -24.62
CA THR A 569 -18.37 -22.45 -24.57
C THR A 569 -19.23 -21.84 -23.46
N ASN A 570 -18.62 -21.13 -22.50
CA ASN A 570 -19.36 -20.48 -21.42
C ASN A 570 -20.16 -19.28 -21.96
N THR A 571 -21.26 -18.92 -21.32
CA THR A 571 -22.00 -17.69 -21.59
C THR A 571 -21.27 -16.48 -21.02
N HIS A 572 -20.84 -16.61 -19.76
CA HIS A 572 -20.07 -15.59 -19.03
C HIS A 572 -18.62 -16.08 -18.80
N VAL A 573 -17.74 -15.16 -18.52
CA VAL A 573 -16.33 -15.38 -18.17
C VAL A 573 -15.62 -16.39 -19.04
N LYS A 574 -15.68 -16.17 -20.37
CA LYS A 574 -15.10 -17.09 -21.36
C LYS A 574 -13.60 -17.19 -21.30
N ILE A 575 -12.92 -16.14 -20.86
CA ILE A 575 -11.47 -16.07 -20.74
C ILE A 575 -11.09 -15.28 -19.49
N TYR A 576 -10.01 -15.69 -18.81
CA TYR A 576 -9.41 -15.01 -17.68
C TYR A 576 -7.95 -14.65 -17.98
N ALA A 577 -7.51 -13.44 -17.59
CA ALA A 577 -6.13 -12.98 -17.77
C ALA A 577 -5.11 -13.81 -16.98
N ASN A 578 -5.43 -14.13 -15.72
CA ASN A 578 -4.51 -14.84 -14.83
C ASN A 578 -4.33 -16.32 -15.22
N GLY A 579 -5.29 -16.96 -15.86
CA GLY A 579 -5.13 -18.30 -16.44
C GLY A 579 -4.06 -18.34 -17.54
N GLN A 580 -4.00 -17.29 -18.36
CA GLN A 580 -3.05 -17.20 -19.47
C GLN A 580 -1.65 -16.83 -18.99
N SER A 581 -1.54 -15.73 -18.23
CA SER A 581 -0.25 -15.24 -17.75
C SER A 581 0.47 -16.28 -16.88
N TRP A 582 -0.24 -16.93 -15.96
CA TRP A 582 0.39 -17.91 -15.06
C TRP A 582 0.77 -19.22 -15.74
N ALA A 583 0.09 -19.62 -16.83
CA ALA A 583 0.53 -20.75 -17.66
C ALA A 583 1.93 -20.52 -18.26
N LEU A 584 2.28 -19.26 -18.57
CA LEU A 584 3.63 -18.88 -18.99
C LEU A 584 4.58 -18.76 -17.77
N LEU A 585 4.17 -18.07 -16.71
CA LEU A 585 5.00 -17.87 -15.52
C LEU A 585 5.41 -19.20 -14.85
N SER A 586 4.57 -20.22 -14.93
CA SER A 586 4.89 -21.57 -14.49
C SER A 586 5.81 -22.33 -15.45
N GLY A 587 5.95 -21.88 -16.70
CA GLY A 587 6.63 -22.62 -17.77
C GLY A 587 5.83 -23.82 -18.29
N PHE A 588 4.54 -23.93 -17.96
CA PHE A 588 3.70 -25.05 -18.41
C PHE A 588 3.24 -24.91 -19.84
N ALA A 589 3.04 -23.68 -20.34
CA ALA A 589 2.59 -23.43 -21.70
C ALA A 589 3.70 -23.73 -22.71
N PRO A 590 3.50 -24.64 -23.68
CA PRO A 590 4.43 -24.79 -24.82
C PRO A 590 4.38 -23.52 -25.69
N PRO A 591 5.46 -23.21 -26.45
CA PRO A 591 5.60 -21.92 -27.14
C PRO A 591 4.44 -21.51 -28.05
N ASP A 592 3.86 -22.45 -28.79
CA ASP A 592 2.73 -22.24 -29.68
C ASP A 592 1.44 -21.86 -28.92
N ARG A 593 1.19 -22.51 -27.78
CA ARG A 593 0.06 -22.19 -26.92
C ARG A 593 0.28 -20.89 -26.14
N ALA A 594 1.52 -20.65 -25.70
CA ALA A 594 1.89 -19.42 -25.01
C ALA A 594 1.59 -18.17 -25.85
N GLN A 595 2.01 -18.15 -27.13
CA GLN A 595 1.74 -17.04 -28.02
C GLN A 595 0.24 -16.86 -28.27
N ARG A 596 -0.50 -17.94 -28.54
CA ARG A 596 -1.94 -17.89 -28.76
C ARG A 596 -2.71 -17.42 -27.53
N ALA A 597 -2.30 -17.84 -26.34
CA ALA A 597 -2.91 -17.40 -25.09
C ALA A 597 -2.75 -15.90 -24.86
N LEU A 598 -1.55 -15.35 -25.09
CA LEU A 598 -1.30 -13.91 -24.95
C LEU A 598 -1.97 -13.08 -26.07
N ASP A 599 -2.04 -13.60 -27.29
CA ASP A 599 -2.82 -12.96 -28.35
C ASP A 599 -4.33 -12.95 -28.01
N SER A 600 -4.82 -13.98 -27.35
CA SER A 600 -6.21 -14.01 -26.86
C SER A 600 -6.45 -12.99 -25.75
N VAL A 601 -5.50 -12.77 -24.84
CA VAL A 601 -5.55 -11.69 -23.84
C VAL A 601 -5.61 -10.33 -24.53
N TYR A 602 -4.72 -10.08 -25.50
CA TYR A 602 -4.71 -8.84 -26.25
C TYR A 602 -6.01 -8.56 -26.98
N ASN A 603 -6.56 -9.58 -27.65
CA ASN A 603 -7.76 -9.42 -28.48
C ASN A 603 -9.06 -9.32 -27.69
N HIS A 604 -9.15 -9.94 -26.50
CA HIS A 604 -10.40 -10.05 -25.74
C HIS A 604 -10.43 -9.25 -24.44
N LEU A 605 -9.26 -9.01 -23.80
CA LEU A 605 -9.21 -8.41 -22.47
C LEU A 605 -8.54 -7.03 -22.43
N ASN A 606 -7.74 -6.67 -23.44
CA ASN A 606 -7.02 -5.41 -23.45
C ASN A 606 -7.95 -4.22 -23.68
N THR A 607 -7.75 -3.15 -22.90
CA THR A 607 -8.47 -1.87 -23.00
C THR A 607 -7.49 -0.70 -22.88
N PRO A 608 -7.87 0.54 -23.20
CA PRO A 608 -7.02 1.72 -22.98
C PRO A 608 -6.66 1.97 -21.50
N HIS A 609 -7.36 1.36 -20.56
CA HIS A 609 -7.16 1.56 -19.11
C HIS A 609 -6.51 0.36 -18.41
N GLY A 610 -6.12 -0.66 -19.16
CA GLY A 610 -5.51 -1.89 -18.67
C GLY A 610 -6.26 -3.15 -19.16
N ILE A 611 -5.83 -4.29 -18.64
CA ILE A 611 -6.33 -5.62 -19.01
C ILE A 611 -7.46 -6.01 -18.05
N LYS A 612 -8.62 -6.38 -18.58
CA LYS A 612 -9.73 -6.94 -17.80
C LYS A 612 -9.33 -8.28 -17.19
N LEU A 613 -9.84 -8.56 -16.00
CA LEU A 613 -9.60 -9.85 -15.36
C LEU A 613 -10.21 -11.00 -16.17
N SER A 614 -11.42 -10.79 -16.68
CA SER A 614 -12.17 -11.78 -17.46
C SER A 614 -13.14 -11.08 -18.41
N THR A 615 -13.85 -11.81 -19.28
CA THR A 615 -14.95 -11.27 -20.13
C THR A 615 -15.80 -12.42 -20.69
N PRO A 616 -17.12 -12.19 -20.96
CA PRO A 616 -17.96 -11.11 -20.43
C PRO A 616 -18.29 -11.37 -18.95
N GLY A 617 -18.65 -10.34 -18.19
CA GLY A 617 -19.01 -10.46 -16.79
C GLY A 617 -20.30 -11.23 -16.54
N PHE A 618 -20.48 -11.71 -15.31
CA PHE A 618 -21.77 -12.25 -14.88
C PHE A 618 -22.79 -11.14 -14.80
N ASP A 619 -23.99 -11.36 -15.33
CA ASP A 619 -25.07 -10.37 -15.42
C ASP A 619 -26.18 -10.55 -14.36
N GLY A 620 -25.96 -11.43 -13.38
CA GLY A 620 -26.88 -11.69 -12.28
C GLY A 620 -26.30 -12.55 -11.20
N TYR A 621 -26.99 -12.62 -10.06
CA TYR A 621 -26.54 -13.41 -8.91
C TYR A 621 -26.69 -14.92 -9.18
N ASP A 622 -25.60 -15.64 -8.95
CA ASP A 622 -25.51 -17.10 -9.05
C ASP A 622 -24.84 -17.66 -7.78
N THR A 623 -25.61 -18.39 -6.97
CA THR A 623 -25.15 -18.99 -5.73
C THR A 623 -24.01 -19.99 -5.94
N ASP A 624 -23.95 -20.66 -7.10
CA ASP A 624 -22.94 -21.67 -7.41
C ASP A 624 -21.59 -21.06 -7.81
N LYS A 625 -21.55 -19.73 -8.01
CA LYS A 625 -20.35 -18.97 -8.35
C LYS A 625 -19.89 -18.04 -7.20
N GLY A 626 -20.75 -17.84 -6.22
CA GLY A 626 -20.45 -17.09 -5.02
C GLY A 626 -20.41 -15.57 -5.20
N GLY A 627 -19.62 -14.93 -4.36
CA GLY A 627 -19.55 -13.47 -4.20
C GLY A 627 -19.22 -12.70 -5.47
N VAL A 628 -18.52 -13.27 -6.44
CA VAL A 628 -18.16 -12.61 -7.70
C VAL A 628 -19.41 -12.11 -8.45
N THR A 629 -20.51 -12.84 -8.36
CA THR A 629 -21.78 -12.50 -9.02
C THR A 629 -22.59 -11.44 -8.28
N THR A 630 -22.12 -10.96 -7.13
CA THR A 630 -22.70 -9.81 -6.43
C THR A 630 -22.17 -8.46 -6.95
N TYR A 631 -21.06 -8.45 -7.68
CA TYR A 631 -20.54 -7.25 -8.31
C TYR A 631 -21.20 -7.02 -9.67
N PRO A 632 -21.51 -5.76 -10.04
CA PRO A 632 -21.93 -5.43 -11.40
C PRO A 632 -20.86 -5.85 -12.43
N PRO A 633 -21.25 -6.19 -13.68
CA PRO A 633 -20.30 -6.46 -14.76
C PRO A 633 -19.31 -5.30 -14.95
N GLY A 634 -18.05 -5.61 -15.21
CA GLY A 634 -16.97 -4.63 -15.35
C GLY A 634 -16.45 -4.06 -14.03
N THR A 635 -16.81 -4.66 -12.87
CA THR A 635 -16.42 -4.18 -11.53
C THR A 635 -15.62 -5.25 -10.79
N LYS A 636 -14.46 -4.86 -10.21
CA LYS A 636 -13.61 -5.75 -9.41
C LYS A 636 -13.35 -7.09 -10.12
N GLU A 637 -13.63 -8.20 -9.44
CA GLU A 637 -13.40 -9.54 -9.99
C GLU A 637 -14.43 -9.94 -11.05
N ASN A 638 -15.58 -9.27 -11.12
CA ASN A 638 -16.56 -9.53 -12.18
C ASN A 638 -16.22 -8.74 -13.45
N SER A 639 -15.19 -9.19 -14.16
CA SER A 639 -14.73 -8.62 -15.45
C SER A 639 -14.25 -7.17 -15.37
N GLY A 640 -13.94 -6.64 -14.18
CA GLY A 640 -13.25 -5.36 -14.00
C GLY A 640 -11.81 -5.41 -14.47
N ILE A 641 -11.19 -4.26 -14.64
CA ILE A 641 -9.74 -4.13 -14.81
C ILE A 641 -9.13 -4.25 -13.41
N PHE A 642 -8.86 -5.49 -12.98
CA PHE A 642 -8.25 -5.76 -11.69
C PHE A 642 -6.73 -5.62 -11.83
N LEU A 643 -6.19 -4.45 -11.46
CA LEU A 643 -4.85 -4.03 -11.85
C LEU A 643 -3.73 -4.96 -11.36
N HIS A 644 -3.96 -5.69 -10.28
CA HIS A 644 -3.00 -6.67 -9.75
C HIS A 644 -2.60 -7.75 -10.78
N THR A 645 -3.51 -8.11 -11.71
CA THR A 645 -3.24 -9.14 -12.72
C THR A 645 -2.48 -8.63 -13.93
N ASN A 646 -2.48 -7.32 -14.16
CA ASN A 646 -1.85 -6.70 -15.33
C ASN A 646 -0.34 -6.93 -15.39
N PRO A 647 0.45 -6.72 -14.30
CA PRO A 647 1.88 -7.00 -14.31
C PRO A 647 2.23 -8.46 -14.56
N TRP A 648 1.35 -9.42 -14.23
CA TRP A 648 1.58 -10.82 -14.59
C TRP A 648 1.56 -11.04 -16.10
N VAL A 649 0.67 -10.34 -16.80
CA VAL A 649 0.64 -10.36 -18.28
C VAL A 649 1.86 -9.65 -18.85
N MET A 650 2.29 -8.51 -18.27
CA MET A 650 3.55 -7.86 -18.68
C MET A 650 4.75 -8.81 -18.58
N ILE A 651 4.87 -9.54 -17.46
CA ILE A 651 5.93 -10.53 -17.27
C ILE A 651 5.83 -11.64 -18.34
N ALA A 652 4.63 -12.14 -18.61
CA ALA A 652 4.42 -13.19 -19.61
C ALA A 652 4.83 -12.72 -21.03
N GLU A 653 4.51 -11.48 -21.41
CA GLU A 653 4.93 -10.89 -22.68
C GLU A 653 6.47 -10.78 -22.79
N THR A 654 7.13 -10.37 -21.71
CA THR A 654 8.61 -10.31 -21.71
C THR A 654 9.26 -11.69 -21.84
N MET A 655 8.61 -12.75 -21.37
CA MET A 655 9.11 -14.13 -21.55
C MET A 655 9.08 -14.58 -23.02
N LEU A 656 8.17 -14.02 -23.82
CA LEU A 656 8.09 -14.25 -25.28
C LEU A 656 8.86 -13.20 -26.10
N GLY A 657 9.51 -12.21 -25.47
CA GLY A 657 10.26 -11.17 -26.16
C GLY A 657 9.40 -10.01 -26.70
N ASN A 658 8.15 -9.90 -26.26
CA ASN A 658 7.20 -8.88 -26.73
C ASN A 658 7.33 -7.57 -25.92
N GLY A 659 8.49 -6.90 -26.03
CA GLY A 659 8.78 -5.69 -25.23
C GLY A 659 7.83 -4.53 -25.49
N ASP A 660 7.41 -4.26 -26.71
CA ASP A 660 6.45 -3.20 -27.03
C ASP A 660 5.11 -3.44 -26.35
N ARG A 661 4.61 -4.68 -26.34
CA ARG A 661 3.33 -5.03 -25.74
C ARG A 661 3.41 -4.99 -24.21
N ALA A 662 4.51 -5.48 -23.62
CA ALA A 662 4.75 -5.40 -22.19
C ALA A 662 4.76 -3.95 -21.69
N PHE A 663 5.47 -3.06 -22.41
CA PHE A 663 5.49 -1.64 -22.08
C PHE A 663 4.15 -0.94 -22.35
N GLN A 664 3.44 -1.32 -23.41
CA GLN A 664 2.08 -0.81 -23.66
C GLN A 664 1.17 -1.05 -22.46
N TYR A 665 1.16 -2.26 -21.90
CA TYR A 665 0.36 -2.60 -20.74
C TYR A 665 0.81 -1.84 -19.48
N TYR A 666 2.12 -1.66 -19.30
CA TYR A 666 2.66 -0.81 -18.25
C TYR A 666 2.14 0.63 -18.35
N ALA A 667 2.25 1.24 -19.52
CA ALA A 667 1.84 2.63 -19.75
C ALA A 667 0.31 2.82 -19.57
N GLN A 668 -0.50 1.81 -19.93
CA GLN A 668 -1.96 1.86 -19.78
C GLN A 668 -2.40 1.97 -18.33
N ILE A 669 -1.67 1.37 -17.38
CA ILE A 669 -2.03 1.37 -15.96
C ILE A 669 -1.19 2.33 -15.12
N ASN A 670 -0.16 2.96 -15.68
CA ASN A 670 0.69 3.90 -14.97
C ASN A 670 -0.11 5.11 -14.47
N PRO A 671 -0.22 5.36 -13.14
CA PRO A 671 -1.02 6.45 -12.60
C PRO A 671 -0.54 7.83 -13.09
N ALA A 672 0.77 8.01 -13.26
CA ALA A 672 1.33 9.27 -13.76
C ALA A 672 0.82 9.62 -15.17
N ALA A 673 0.46 8.61 -15.98
CA ALA A 673 -0.17 8.82 -17.29
C ALA A 673 -1.64 9.26 -17.19
N LYS A 674 -2.26 9.14 -16.01
CA LYS A 674 -3.68 9.50 -15.78
C LYS A 674 -3.86 10.95 -15.32
N ASN A 675 -2.80 11.66 -15.02
CA ASN A 675 -2.86 13.05 -14.53
C ASN A 675 -3.61 14.02 -15.47
N GLU A 676 -3.62 13.75 -16.76
CA GLU A 676 -4.35 14.55 -17.74
C GLU A 676 -5.84 14.17 -17.87
N SER A 677 -6.21 12.95 -17.47
CA SER A 677 -7.58 12.42 -17.51
C SER A 677 -8.16 12.17 -16.11
N ILE A 678 -7.74 12.98 -15.16
CA ILE A 678 -8.02 12.75 -13.72
C ILE A 678 -9.52 12.83 -13.38
N ASP A 679 -10.31 13.60 -14.12
CA ASP A 679 -11.77 13.66 -13.92
C ASP A 679 -12.48 12.33 -14.25
N GLN A 680 -11.87 11.49 -15.08
CA GLN A 680 -12.36 10.14 -15.37
C GLN A 680 -11.75 9.12 -14.40
N PHE A 681 -10.46 9.25 -14.13
CA PHE A 681 -9.73 8.31 -13.27
C PHE A 681 -10.05 8.51 -11.79
N GLU A 682 -10.18 9.76 -11.33
CA GLU A 682 -10.53 10.27 -10.00
C GLU A 682 -9.53 9.96 -8.87
N CYS A 683 -8.88 8.80 -8.85
CA CYS A 683 -7.88 8.45 -7.85
C CYS A 683 -6.60 9.30 -7.97
N GLU A 684 -5.77 9.26 -6.94
CA GLU A 684 -4.49 9.93 -6.88
C GLU A 684 -3.58 9.52 -8.05
N PRO A 685 -3.02 10.46 -8.82
CA PRO A 685 -2.18 10.14 -9.98
C PRO A 685 -0.76 9.67 -9.62
N TYR A 686 -0.44 9.59 -8.34
CA TYR A 686 0.86 9.18 -7.82
C TYR A 686 0.86 7.80 -7.13
N VAL A 687 -0.27 7.05 -7.20
CA VAL A 687 -0.38 5.68 -6.65
C VAL A 687 -1.24 4.79 -7.51
N TYR A 688 -0.94 3.50 -7.50
CA TYR A 688 -1.76 2.49 -8.17
C TYR A 688 -3.04 2.22 -7.37
N PRO A 689 -4.21 2.19 -8.02
CA PRO A 689 -5.44 1.67 -7.43
C PRO A 689 -5.52 0.14 -7.58
N GLN A 690 -6.48 -0.47 -6.88
CA GLN A 690 -6.75 -1.90 -6.98
C GLN A 690 -7.42 -2.25 -8.30
N ASN A 691 -8.40 -1.45 -8.71
CA ASN A 691 -9.21 -1.73 -9.88
C ASN A 691 -9.66 -0.45 -10.60
N VAL A 692 -9.94 -0.62 -11.89
CA VAL A 692 -10.57 0.37 -12.77
C VAL A 692 -11.81 -0.28 -13.37
N LEU A 693 -12.90 0.47 -13.47
CA LEU A 693 -14.14 -0.02 -14.08
C LEU A 693 -13.93 -0.29 -15.57
N ALA A 694 -14.33 -1.47 -16.04
CA ALA A 694 -14.16 -1.92 -17.41
C ALA A 694 -15.25 -1.40 -18.35
N ASP A 695 -15.12 -1.70 -19.64
CA ASP A 695 -16.00 -1.26 -20.72
C ASP A 695 -17.44 -1.80 -20.62
N GLU A 696 -17.68 -2.81 -19.80
CA GLU A 696 -19.00 -3.32 -19.47
C GLU A 696 -19.74 -2.44 -18.42
N HIS A 697 -19.03 -1.51 -17.78
CA HIS A 697 -19.60 -0.60 -16.79
C HIS A 697 -19.80 0.82 -17.37
N PRO A 698 -20.91 1.53 -17.08
CA PRO A 698 -21.17 2.88 -17.60
C PRO A 698 -20.09 3.93 -17.27
N GLN A 699 -19.36 3.74 -16.16
CA GLN A 699 -18.27 4.62 -15.74
C GLN A 699 -16.89 4.04 -16.13
N PHE A 700 -16.76 3.52 -17.33
CA PHE A 700 -15.50 2.97 -17.84
C PHE A 700 -14.32 3.93 -17.63
N GLY A 701 -13.22 3.42 -17.08
CA GLY A 701 -12.01 4.19 -16.79
C GLY A 701 -11.91 4.78 -15.38
N LEU A 702 -12.98 4.69 -14.57
CA LEU A 702 -13.00 5.19 -13.20
C LEU A 702 -12.26 4.21 -12.26
N ALA A 703 -11.27 4.71 -11.53
CA ALA A 703 -10.47 3.92 -10.60
C ALA A 703 -11.02 3.92 -9.18
N ARG A 704 -10.73 2.86 -8.42
CA ARG A 704 -11.13 2.72 -7.01
C ARG A 704 -10.09 1.95 -6.19
N ASN A 705 -10.15 2.16 -4.88
CA ASN A 705 -9.28 1.51 -3.88
C ASN A 705 -7.79 1.77 -4.14
N SER A 706 -7.41 3.05 -4.07
CA SER A 706 -6.02 3.49 -4.16
C SER A 706 -5.17 3.03 -2.97
N TRP A 707 -3.86 3.05 -3.10
CA TRP A 707 -2.83 2.78 -2.11
C TRP A 707 -2.63 1.31 -1.78
N LEU A 708 -3.50 0.70 -0.99
CA LEU A 708 -3.28 -0.63 -0.42
C LEU A 708 -3.69 -1.73 -1.41
N THR A 709 -2.79 -2.06 -2.32
CA THR A 709 -2.99 -3.05 -3.37
C THR A 709 -1.68 -3.74 -3.75
N GLY A 710 -1.75 -5.04 -3.99
CA GLY A 710 -0.63 -5.81 -4.52
C GLY A 710 -0.20 -5.39 -5.93
N THR A 711 -0.99 -4.56 -6.61
CA THR A 711 -0.62 -3.95 -7.90
C THR A 711 0.72 -3.23 -7.79
N ALA A 712 0.95 -2.45 -6.72
CA ALA A 712 2.19 -1.69 -6.55
C ALA A 712 3.43 -2.59 -6.54
N ALA A 713 3.40 -3.65 -5.72
CA ALA A 713 4.52 -4.60 -5.61
C ALA A 713 4.78 -5.32 -6.94
N TRP A 714 3.72 -5.80 -7.60
CA TRP A 714 3.85 -6.54 -8.84
C TRP A 714 4.24 -5.68 -10.04
N VAL A 715 3.77 -4.42 -10.13
CA VAL A 715 4.21 -3.50 -11.19
C VAL A 715 5.68 -3.15 -11.00
N TYR A 716 6.11 -2.86 -9.78
CA TYR A 716 7.53 -2.62 -9.48
C TYR A 716 8.38 -3.84 -9.84
N HIS A 717 7.92 -5.04 -9.44
CA HIS A 717 8.56 -6.30 -9.78
C HIS A 717 8.63 -6.54 -11.30
N ALA A 718 7.54 -6.33 -12.03
CA ALA A 718 7.49 -6.51 -13.48
C ALA A 718 8.38 -5.50 -14.21
N ALA A 719 8.34 -4.23 -13.82
CA ALA A 719 9.13 -3.18 -14.47
C ALA A 719 10.64 -3.39 -14.26
N ILE A 720 11.09 -3.51 -13.01
CA ILE A 720 12.54 -3.63 -12.72
C ILE A 720 13.08 -4.99 -13.17
N LYS A 721 12.38 -6.09 -12.84
CA LYS A 721 12.95 -7.44 -13.02
C LYS A 721 12.68 -8.05 -14.39
N TYR A 722 11.69 -7.54 -15.15
CA TYR A 722 11.32 -8.16 -16.42
C TYR A 722 11.36 -7.20 -17.60
N ILE A 723 10.81 -5.99 -17.51
CA ILE A 723 10.93 -5.00 -18.59
C ILE A 723 12.39 -4.49 -18.65
N LEU A 724 12.91 -3.94 -17.56
CA LEU A 724 14.32 -3.53 -17.47
C LEU A 724 15.27 -4.72 -17.26
N GLY A 725 14.77 -5.87 -16.85
CA GLY A 725 15.46 -7.14 -16.85
C GLY A 725 16.53 -7.33 -15.78
N ILE A 726 16.54 -6.54 -14.70
CA ILE A 726 17.54 -6.61 -13.63
C ILE A 726 17.06 -7.53 -12.51
N ARG A 727 17.52 -8.79 -12.50
CA ARG A 727 16.98 -9.85 -11.63
C ARG A 727 18.03 -10.46 -10.70
N PRO A 728 17.84 -10.44 -9.37
CA PRO A 728 18.65 -11.23 -8.44
C PRO A 728 18.54 -12.73 -8.71
N THR A 729 19.69 -13.39 -8.70
CA THR A 729 19.84 -14.85 -8.71
C THR A 729 20.62 -15.29 -7.48
N TYR A 730 20.80 -16.60 -7.29
CA TYR A 730 21.63 -17.10 -6.18
C TYR A 730 23.11 -16.73 -6.38
N THR A 731 23.59 -16.63 -7.63
CA THR A 731 24.99 -16.42 -7.99
C THR A 731 25.34 -14.98 -8.33
N GLY A 732 24.35 -14.11 -8.56
CA GLY A 732 24.60 -12.72 -8.96
C GLY A 732 23.35 -11.99 -9.42
N LEU A 733 23.56 -10.97 -10.25
CA LEU A 733 22.49 -10.12 -10.78
C LEU A 733 22.37 -10.34 -12.30
N LEU A 734 21.33 -11.06 -12.73
CA LEU A 734 21.06 -11.30 -14.14
C LEU A 734 20.56 -10.03 -14.82
N VAL A 735 21.09 -9.77 -16.02
CA VAL A 735 20.66 -8.67 -16.91
C VAL A 735 20.05 -9.28 -18.19
N ASP A 736 18.70 -9.20 -18.30
CA ASP A 736 17.94 -9.75 -19.43
C ASP A 736 16.77 -8.81 -19.76
N PRO A 737 17.03 -7.63 -20.36
CA PRO A 737 15.99 -6.65 -20.68
C PRO A 737 15.02 -7.14 -21.75
N CYS A 738 13.76 -6.66 -21.65
CA CYS A 738 12.77 -6.81 -22.72
C CYS A 738 12.02 -5.48 -22.85
N ILE A 739 12.54 -4.59 -23.70
CA ILE A 739 12.14 -3.19 -23.82
C ILE A 739 11.48 -2.90 -25.16
N PRO A 740 10.80 -1.76 -25.32
CA PRO A 740 10.29 -1.33 -26.61
C PRO A 740 11.39 -1.18 -27.67
N HIS A 741 11.11 -1.56 -28.92
CA HIS A 741 12.04 -1.37 -30.05
C HIS A 741 12.46 0.11 -30.21
N ALA A 742 11.57 1.05 -29.87
CA ALA A 742 11.83 2.48 -30.03
C ALA A 742 12.83 3.06 -29.01
N TRP A 743 13.25 2.29 -28.01
CA TRP A 743 14.18 2.78 -26.99
C TRP A 743 15.64 2.58 -27.44
N ASP A 744 16.43 3.64 -27.41
CA ASP A 744 17.88 3.60 -27.66
C ASP A 744 18.64 2.94 -26.49
N GLY A 745 18.02 2.82 -25.33
CA GLY A 745 18.61 2.25 -24.13
C GLY A 745 18.01 2.83 -22.85
N PHE A 746 18.63 2.53 -21.71
CA PHE A 746 18.25 3.02 -20.39
C PHE A 746 19.43 2.85 -19.41
N LYS A 747 19.29 3.45 -18.21
CA LYS A 747 20.25 3.26 -17.12
C LYS A 747 19.55 2.78 -15.87
N VAL A 748 20.26 1.98 -15.05
CA VAL A 748 19.83 1.56 -13.71
C VAL A 748 20.98 1.70 -12.75
N ILE A 749 20.70 2.30 -11.60
CA ILE A 749 21.58 2.22 -10.42
C ILE A 749 20.97 1.19 -9.49
N ARG A 750 21.74 0.20 -9.06
CA ARG A 750 21.27 -0.88 -8.21
C ARG A 750 22.28 -1.22 -7.12
N GLU A 751 21.85 -1.09 -5.86
CA GLU A 751 22.58 -1.67 -4.73
C GLU A 751 22.21 -3.14 -4.58
N PHE A 752 23.20 -4.01 -4.57
CA PHE A 752 22.97 -5.45 -4.45
C PHE A 752 24.14 -6.11 -3.72
N ARG A 753 23.82 -6.79 -2.60
CA ARG A 753 24.78 -7.55 -1.78
C ARG A 753 26.08 -6.77 -1.55
N ASP A 754 25.96 -5.62 -0.89
CA ASP A 754 27.06 -4.74 -0.49
C ASP A 754 27.98 -4.27 -1.63
N ALA A 755 27.38 -4.04 -2.80
CA ALA A 755 28.02 -3.35 -3.93
C ALA A 755 26.98 -2.49 -4.67
N ARG A 756 27.44 -1.46 -5.36
CA ARG A 756 26.59 -0.59 -6.19
C ARG A 756 26.96 -0.80 -7.66
N TYR A 757 25.95 -1.04 -8.48
CA TYR A 757 26.11 -1.26 -9.91
C TYR A 757 25.48 -0.11 -10.69
N GLU A 758 26.25 0.52 -11.57
CA GLU A 758 25.80 1.52 -12.54
C GLU A 758 25.70 0.83 -13.90
N ILE A 759 24.47 0.46 -14.25
CA ILE A 759 24.16 -0.38 -15.43
C ILE A 759 23.67 0.53 -16.55
N VAL A 760 24.38 0.55 -17.66
CA VAL A 760 24.01 1.25 -18.90
C VAL A 760 23.68 0.22 -19.96
N VAL A 761 22.43 0.22 -20.43
CA VAL A 761 21.96 -0.64 -21.50
C VAL A 761 21.82 0.18 -22.77
N ASN A 762 22.49 -0.23 -23.82
CA ASN A 762 22.48 0.37 -25.16
C ASN A 762 21.71 -0.55 -26.12
N ASN A 763 20.85 0.00 -26.93
CA ASN A 763 20.05 -0.73 -27.93
C ASN A 763 20.25 -0.17 -29.35
N PRO A 764 21.45 -0.30 -29.92
CA PRO A 764 21.78 0.26 -31.25
C PRO A 764 21.01 -0.42 -32.40
N ASN A 765 20.58 -1.66 -32.18
CA ASN A 765 19.87 -2.46 -33.18
C ASN A 765 18.35 -2.39 -33.06
N HIS A 766 17.85 -1.61 -32.10
CA HIS A 766 16.41 -1.48 -31.82
C HIS A 766 15.70 -2.83 -31.69
N VAL A 767 16.29 -3.76 -30.93
CA VAL A 767 15.69 -5.07 -30.61
C VAL A 767 14.90 -4.98 -29.32
N SER A 768 13.85 -5.78 -29.16
CA SER A 768 13.13 -5.84 -27.87
C SER A 768 13.87 -6.66 -26.83
N LYS A 769 14.57 -7.71 -27.23
CA LYS A 769 15.22 -8.65 -26.32
C LYS A 769 16.50 -9.22 -26.95
N GLY A 770 17.39 -9.69 -26.09
CA GLY A 770 18.68 -10.26 -26.45
C GLY A 770 19.83 -9.40 -25.94
N VAL A 771 20.80 -10.02 -25.28
CA VAL A 771 22.05 -9.38 -24.84
C VAL A 771 23.15 -9.91 -25.71
N GLU A 772 23.72 -9.06 -26.55
CA GLU A 772 24.85 -9.38 -27.45
C GLU A 772 26.20 -9.39 -26.70
N CYS A 773 26.35 -8.40 -25.79
CA CYS A 773 27.59 -8.23 -25.03
C CYS A 773 27.30 -7.59 -23.67
N MET A 774 27.96 -8.05 -22.63
CA MET A 774 27.96 -7.43 -21.31
C MET A 774 29.38 -7.29 -20.77
N LEU A 775 29.73 -6.07 -20.35
CA LEU A 775 31.02 -5.75 -19.74
C LEU A 775 30.80 -5.34 -18.29
N VAL A 776 31.51 -5.94 -17.34
CA VAL A 776 31.57 -5.52 -15.95
C VAL A 776 32.98 -5.02 -15.66
N ASP A 777 33.12 -3.74 -15.32
CA ASP A 777 34.40 -3.06 -15.14
C ASP A 777 35.36 -3.25 -16.33
N GLY A 778 34.81 -3.32 -17.55
CA GLY A 778 35.54 -3.52 -18.80
C GLY A 778 35.89 -4.98 -19.11
N VAL A 779 35.48 -5.95 -18.29
CA VAL A 779 35.67 -7.39 -18.54
C VAL A 779 34.35 -7.98 -19.04
N GLU A 780 34.44 -8.73 -20.15
CA GLU A 780 33.28 -9.37 -20.76
C GLU A 780 32.77 -10.55 -19.91
N ILE A 781 31.44 -10.66 -19.74
CA ILE A 781 30.76 -11.70 -18.99
C ILE A 781 29.84 -12.47 -19.96
N GLU A 782 30.06 -13.77 -20.12
CA GLU A 782 29.36 -14.61 -21.10
C GLU A 782 27.92 -15.01 -20.68
N ASP A 783 27.67 -15.23 -19.38
CA ASP A 783 26.38 -15.71 -18.86
C ASP A 783 25.37 -14.61 -18.51
N HIS A 784 25.73 -13.36 -18.78
CA HIS A 784 24.93 -12.16 -18.49
C HIS A 784 24.53 -12.00 -17.00
N ILE A 785 25.26 -12.64 -16.08
CA ILE A 785 25.11 -12.54 -14.64
C ILE A 785 26.26 -11.72 -14.06
N ILE A 786 25.98 -10.54 -13.58
CA ILE A 786 26.94 -9.72 -12.85
C ILE A 786 27.35 -10.49 -11.58
N PRO A 787 28.64 -10.80 -11.37
CA PRO A 787 29.07 -11.53 -10.19
C PRO A 787 28.87 -10.74 -8.92
N VAL A 788 28.76 -11.42 -7.78
CA VAL A 788 28.64 -10.80 -6.46
C VAL A 788 30.02 -10.29 -6.02
N HIS A 789 30.19 -8.98 -5.82
CA HIS A 789 31.46 -8.36 -5.42
C HIS A 789 31.61 -8.24 -3.90
N GLN A 790 30.60 -7.79 -3.20
CA GLN A 790 30.60 -7.61 -1.70
C GLN A 790 31.78 -6.77 -1.18
N ASP A 791 32.13 -5.70 -1.87
CA ASP A 791 33.33 -4.90 -1.59
C ASP A 791 33.04 -3.42 -1.28
N GLY A 792 31.74 -3.06 -1.20
CA GLY A 792 31.29 -1.69 -0.90
C GLY A 792 31.58 -0.68 -2.02
N LYS A 793 31.96 -1.12 -3.22
CA LYS A 793 32.36 -0.24 -4.31
C LYS A 793 31.28 -0.08 -5.37
N ILE A 794 31.54 0.86 -6.28
CA ILE A 794 30.74 1.09 -7.48
C ILE A 794 31.36 0.32 -8.64
N HIS A 795 30.56 -0.48 -9.33
CA HIS A 795 30.93 -1.25 -10.50
C HIS A 795 30.19 -0.72 -11.74
N SER A 796 30.95 -0.51 -12.82
CA SER A 796 30.38 -0.07 -14.09
C SER A 796 29.97 -1.29 -14.91
N VAL A 797 28.70 -1.30 -15.36
CA VAL A 797 28.16 -2.36 -16.21
C VAL A 797 27.68 -1.76 -17.53
N VAL A 798 28.17 -2.24 -18.63
CA VAL A 798 27.76 -1.82 -19.97
C VAL A 798 27.17 -3.02 -20.71
N VAL A 799 25.96 -2.89 -21.16
CA VAL A 799 25.20 -3.93 -21.86
C VAL A 799 24.83 -3.43 -23.24
N THR A 800 25.05 -4.25 -24.24
CA THR A 800 24.60 -3.98 -25.61
C THR A 800 23.58 -5.02 -26.01
N LEU A 801 22.42 -4.56 -26.48
CA LEU A 801 21.38 -5.43 -26.99
C LEU A 801 21.61 -5.71 -28.48
N GLY A 802 21.38 -6.96 -28.88
CA GLY A 802 21.51 -7.45 -30.24
C GLY A 802 20.92 -8.85 -30.41
N GLU A 803 20.95 -9.41 -31.64
CA GLU A 803 20.43 -10.76 -31.92
C GLU A 803 21.49 -11.84 -31.57
#